data_9472249ae9e605d590169b572bd43dee
#
_entry.id   9472249ae9e605d590169b572bd43dee
#
_cell.length_a   1.000
_cell.length_b   1.000
_cell.length_c   1.000
_cell.angle_alpha   90.00
_cell.angle_beta   90.00
_cell.angle_gamma   90.00
#
_symmetry.space_group_name_H-M   'P 1'
#
loop_
_entity.id
_entity.type
_entity.pdbx_description
1 polymer ?
#
loop_
_entity_poly.entity_id
_entity_poly.type
_entity_poly.pdbx_seq_one_letter_code
_entity_poly.pdbx_strand_id
1 'polypeptide(L)'
;MKRVKKPLLVVTALFLSMALVSCGGKSSDGVADPDATAKEDGKGAIAEKVILPEADEFDPGMSQAHFISAPYSDNDNDTGITEYEISYEMTIDNTDACFVIGDARGEFGDLILCSISDHGSSDEADGIHRGTFSLKHFQNGLADHGFNESEFEIEGRDSGVYSVELSVKGQELSAIVNSVDIADFEIPGFDLGCVGTYKSRGSSYAYIDNIVVSSNGKTLFSDDFDGDFENNLFEYNYENEQTGAFSPWHVNVTPVANGAETGEEANNKLRVSSGFVLSETKAQPAPVFVREFDCRVKELDKAYLYMTALGSFEASINGTAVSDSFFDPGKMVYDSYLNYIAIDVTQLLQEHNTFNIALFHGFFDRGNGYPETASRWGKETALKGEIVLTYKDGTKDIISTDDEFFVYTNSRYRFADIYQGEVIDDRYETSDKEKVLVDNVDESFLALPLLPKENESVKAVEVRDYVSVSEPVKGHFVYDFGQNFAGTVTFDPAELRKSGLKEGSAVTFRYGELTNSEQMVNADGPVGTVWTANLFTARATDRYVVGKEEEATQGKDESVTFAHTYHGFRFVEVTGLDKALSNDSFKALVLSSGMDETGKFSCSSDIINRLYSNSGYSTRSNFIDVPTDCSQRDERLGWAGDAQAVSLFAIYQYDAENFYKNYLRAMRSEQSEDGCFMDVAPFNTRFGGHSCWGDAPVVIAWNLYLQYGDKKVLEDNYDSLCKWIDYLVNTSDDYLMTSGGYADHLSGQDTIETLTDTAWCAHSARLVSKMGKVLGKEEDAEKYAEIADSFTEKWQQTYIRQDWSVGAGILADGAESETAYSLGIAFDLFPEDIMDGAKERLKLLTEYGGFLFYPGYSGMPYYLSSLAEGGYADIAVKVIENTQMGGIAFPLSMGLTTNPEELNAFKYTDEAGNSYEDGRYRVSGSLNHAAYSSVCSFLFTDILGIKPDEKQPGFEHFFIEPAVNSGLEYASGSYRSGHGTIRVSWNAAEKKIEGEIPEGTTCTVILPGDRSEELEAGIFVASW
;
A
#
# COMPACT_ATOMS: atom_id res chain seq x y z
N MET A 1 14.96 22.10 -43.05
CA MET A 1 15.89 21.92 -41.95
C MET A 1 15.10 21.22 -40.88
N LYS A 2 15.48 20.01 -40.57
CA LYS A 2 14.73 19.09 -39.69
C LYS A 2 14.96 19.49 -38.24
N ARG A 3 13.92 19.88 -37.52
CA ARG A 3 13.94 19.92 -36.05
C ARG A 3 13.51 18.56 -35.52
N VAL A 4 14.37 17.97 -34.76
CA VAL A 4 14.16 16.69 -34.06
C VAL A 4 13.33 16.97 -32.82
N LYS A 5 12.12 16.42 -32.76
CA LYS A 5 11.29 16.39 -31.56
C LYS A 5 11.77 15.23 -30.69
N LYS A 6 12.03 15.47 -29.46
CA LYS A 6 12.22 14.52 -28.35
C LYS A 6 11.75 15.24 -27.08
N PRO A 7 11.16 14.62 -26.13
CA PRO A 7 11.05 13.25 -25.74
C PRO A 7 9.62 12.81 -25.30
N LEU A 8 8.76 12.58 -26.23
CA LEU A 8 7.50 11.89 -25.94
C LEU A 8 7.60 10.40 -26.38
N LEU A 9 8.81 9.84 -26.40
CA LEU A 9 9.07 8.61 -27.16
C LEU A 9 8.72 7.33 -26.36
N VAL A 10 8.68 7.39 -25.03
CA VAL A 10 8.36 6.19 -24.24
C VAL A 10 6.85 5.94 -24.22
N VAL A 11 6.04 6.98 -24.07
CA VAL A 11 4.57 6.86 -24.13
C VAL A 11 4.07 6.57 -25.55
N THR A 12 4.75 7.10 -26.59
CA THR A 12 4.33 6.90 -28.00
C THR A 12 4.75 5.54 -28.56
N ALA A 13 5.75 4.87 -28.02
CA ALA A 13 6.16 3.54 -28.47
C ALA A 13 5.15 2.45 -28.07
N LEU A 14 4.46 2.62 -26.94
CA LEU A 14 3.35 1.73 -26.57
C LEU A 14 2.10 1.92 -27.44
N PHE A 15 1.87 3.11 -28.01
CA PHE A 15 0.72 3.38 -28.87
C PHE A 15 0.80 2.72 -30.25
N LEU A 16 2.00 2.40 -30.76
CA LEU A 16 2.11 1.81 -32.10
C LEU A 16 1.89 0.29 -32.15
N SER A 17 1.93 -0.39 -31.03
CA SER A 17 1.67 -1.84 -30.97
C SER A 17 0.21 -2.20 -30.74
N MET A 18 -0.64 -1.25 -30.30
CA MET A 18 -2.08 -1.50 -30.03
C MET A 18 -3.03 -1.05 -31.16
N ALA A 19 -2.56 -0.29 -32.15
CA ALA A 19 -3.40 0.24 -33.22
C ALA A 19 -3.72 -0.78 -34.34
N LEU A 20 -3.37 -2.05 -34.21
CA LEU A 20 -3.59 -3.09 -35.23
C LEU A 20 -4.61 -4.18 -34.89
N VAL A 21 -5.33 -4.04 -33.79
CA VAL A 21 -6.39 -4.98 -33.40
C VAL A 21 -7.70 -4.26 -33.07
N SER A 22 -8.25 -3.53 -34.01
CA SER A 22 -9.65 -3.12 -33.93
C SER A 22 -10.17 -2.74 -35.31
N CYS A 23 -10.66 -3.72 -36.03
CA CYS A 23 -11.78 -3.55 -36.99
C CYS A 23 -12.26 -4.91 -37.50
N GLY A 24 -13.51 -5.24 -37.24
CA GLY A 24 -14.23 -6.24 -38.05
C GLY A 24 -15.00 -7.27 -37.23
N GLY A 25 -16.18 -6.88 -36.77
CA GLY A 25 -17.13 -7.85 -36.26
C GLY A 25 -17.70 -8.72 -37.35
N LYS A 26 -17.88 -10.00 -37.02
CA LYS A 26 -19.09 -10.80 -37.28
C LYS A 26 -18.91 -12.19 -36.64
N SER A 27 -19.98 -12.57 -35.95
CA SER A 27 -20.18 -13.86 -35.32
C SER A 27 -19.98 -15.05 -36.29
N SER A 28 -19.21 -16.05 -35.86
CA SER A 28 -19.48 -17.45 -36.14
C SER A 28 -18.58 -18.32 -35.27
N ASP A 29 -19.16 -19.34 -34.69
CA ASP A 29 -18.53 -20.32 -33.84
C ASP A 29 -17.27 -20.93 -34.48
N GLY A 30 -16.17 -20.87 -33.69
CA GLY A 30 -14.92 -21.52 -34.02
C GLY A 30 -13.91 -21.29 -32.91
N VAL A 31 -13.52 -22.38 -32.28
CA VAL A 31 -12.43 -22.44 -31.31
C VAL A 31 -11.23 -21.66 -31.85
N ALA A 32 -10.84 -20.59 -31.16
CA ALA A 32 -9.65 -19.82 -31.48
C ALA A 32 -8.42 -20.65 -31.08
N ASP A 33 -7.66 -21.05 -32.06
CA ASP A 33 -6.33 -21.62 -31.96
C ASP A 33 -5.37 -20.61 -31.31
N PRO A 34 -4.70 -20.92 -30.19
CA PRO A 34 -3.73 -20.02 -29.57
C PRO A 34 -2.43 -19.87 -30.39
N ASP A 35 -2.28 -20.58 -31.50
CA ASP A 35 -1.05 -20.63 -32.29
C ASP A 35 -1.10 -19.76 -33.55
N ALA A 36 -1.70 -18.56 -33.52
CA ALA A 36 -1.38 -17.57 -34.52
C ALA A 36 0.05 -17.08 -34.30
N THR A 37 0.98 -17.81 -34.90
CA THR A 37 2.41 -17.47 -34.94
C THR A 37 2.60 -16.04 -35.47
N ALA A 38 2.77 -15.09 -34.57
CA ALA A 38 3.55 -13.90 -34.90
C ALA A 38 4.98 -14.38 -35.11
N LYS A 39 5.45 -14.29 -36.33
CA LYS A 39 6.86 -14.50 -36.63
C LYS A 39 7.67 -13.51 -35.81
N GLU A 40 8.47 -14.04 -34.90
CA GLU A 40 9.55 -13.32 -34.27
C GLU A 40 10.57 -12.91 -35.32
N ASP A 41 10.45 -11.70 -35.83
CA ASP A 41 11.55 -11.02 -36.50
C ASP A 41 12.06 -9.93 -35.54
N GLY A 42 13.12 -10.29 -34.86
CA GLY A 42 14.12 -9.36 -34.34
C GLY A 42 13.85 -8.87 -32.93
N LYS A 43 14.64 -9.36 -32.03
CA LYS A 43 15.16 -8.70 -30.83
C LYS A 43 14.30 -7.53 -30.32
N GLY A 44 13.28 -7.85 -29.55
CA GLY A 44 12.71 -6.91 -28.61
C GLY A 44 13.86 -6.45 -27.70
N ALA A 45 14.07 -5.16 -27.62
CA ALA A 45 14.97 -4.61 -26.65
C ALA A 45 14.43 -5.06 -25.28
N ILE A 46 15.17 -5.96 -24.63
CA ILE A 46 15.07 -6.23 -23.21
C ILE A 46 15.18 -4.85 -22.57
N ALA A 47 14.19 -4.47 -21.76
CA ALA A 47 14.36 -3.32 -20.90
C ALA A 47 15.68 -3.54 -20.18
N GLU A 48 16.66 -2.66 -20.43
CA GLU A 48 17.97 -2.84 -19.83
C GLU A 48 17.76 -2.96 -18.32
N LYS A 49 18.06 -4.13 -17.77
CA LYS A 49 18.32 -4.29 -16.34
C LYS A 49 19.18 -3.09 -15.97
N VAL A 50 18.84 -2.38 -14.91
CA VAL A 50 19.74 -1.41 -14.32
C VAL A 50 21.00 -2.22 -13.96
N ILE A 51 21.98 -2.20 -14.87
CA ILE A 51 23.26 -2.84 -14.65
C ILE A 51 23.97 -1.85 -13.71
N LEU A 52 23.93 -2.19 -12.41
CA LEU A 52 24.84 -1.53 -11.47
C LEU A 52 26.26 -1.67 -12.03
N PRO A 53 27.04 -0.61 -12.12
CA PRO A 53 28.42 -0.69 -12.55
C PRO A 53 29.16 -1.72 -11.71
N GLU A 54 30.09 -2.48 -12.32
CA GLU A 54 30.89 -3.47 -11.58
C GLU A 54 31.51 -2.80 -10.34
N ALA A 55 31.50 -3.51 -9.22
CA ALA A 55 31.88 -2.98 -7.89
C ALA A 55 33.28 -2.30 -7.84
N ASP A 56 34.14 -2.57 -8.80
CA ASP A 56 35.48 -1.95 -8.90
C ASP A 56 35.47 -0.56 -9.57
N GLU A 57 34.36 -0.13 -10.16
CA GLU A 57 34.24 1.17 -10.85
C GLU A 57 33.55 2.25 -10.01
N PHE A 58 32.96 1.86 -8.87
CA PHE A 58 32.09 2.73 -8.09
C PHE A 58 32.57 2.87 -6.63
N ASP A 59 32.86 4.10 -6.20
CA ASP A 59 33.00 4.43 -4.78
C ASP A 59 31.63 4.90 -4.27
N PRO A 60 30.84 4.04 -3.57
CA PRO A 60 29.49 4.39 -3.11
C PRO A 60 29.48 5.45 -2.00
N GLY A 61 30.66 5.95 -1.62
CA GLY A 61 30.78 6.87 -0.50
C GLY A 61 30.18 8.25 -0.74
N MET A 62 29.92 8.65 -2.02
CA MET A 62 29.58 10.04 -2.36
C MET A 62 30.43 11.00 -1.50
N SER A 63 31.74 10.79 -1.48
CA SER A 63 32.66 11.38 -0.50
C SER A 63 32.79 12.89 -0.62
N GLN A 64 32.38 13.46 -1.74
CA GLN A 64 32.38 14.89 -2.01
C GLN A 64 30.99 15.51 -1.92
N ALA A 65 29.94 14.71 -1.85
CA ALA A 65 28.57 15.19 -1.78
C ALA A 65 28.16 15.47 -0.33
N HIS A 66 27.46 16.57 -0.12
CA HIS A 66 26.87 17.00 1.13
C HIS A 66 25.34 16.93 1.06
N PHE A 67 24.67 16.77 2.19
CA PHE A 67 23.24 17.05 2.23
C PHE A 67 23.00 18.53 1.98
N ILE A 68 22.08 18.85 1.07
CA ILE A 68 21.61 20.22 0.86
C ILE A 68 20.11 20.29 1.12
N SER A 69 19.69 21.33 1.84
CA SER A 69 18.29 21.62 2.15
C SER A 69 17.94 23.07 1.82
N ALA A 70 16.64 23.35 1.73
CA ALA A 70 16.16 24.70 1.59
C ALA A 70 16.26 25.45 2.94
N PRO A 71 16.57 26.75 2.96
CA PRO A 71 16.42 27.53 4.17
C PRO A 71 14.94 27.76 4.41
N TYR A 72 14.37 27.02 5.31
CA TYR A 72 13.07 27.38 5.89
C TYR A 72 13.33 28.46 6.95
N SER A 73 12.68 29.60 6.87
CA SER A 73 12.75 30.55 7.96
C SER A 73 11.92 29.99 9.10
N ASP A 74 12.54 29.75 10.27
CA ASP A 74 11.82 29.46 11.52
C ASP A 74 10.72 30.50 11.81
N ASN A 75 10.78 31.65 11.16
CA ASN A 75 9.82 32.74 11.30
C ASN A 75 8.60 32.63 10.35
N ASP A 76 8.66 31.80 9.30
CA ASP A 76 7.54 31.71 8.35
C ASP A 76 6.43 30.77 8.85
N ASN A 77 6.77 29.85 9.74
CA ASN A 77 5.80 28.98 10.41
C ASN A 77 5.36 29.51 11.78
N ASP A 78 6.10 30.47 12.32
CA ASP A 78 5.73 31.13 13.59
C ASP A 78 4.56 32.08 13.33
N THR A 79 3.34 31.60 13.60
CA THR A 79 2.14 32.44 13.48
C THR A 79 2.11 33.54 14.54
N GLY A 80 2.94 33.44 15.59
CA GLY A 80 2.94 34.31 16.75
C GLY A 80 1.62 34.29 17.54
N ILE A 81 0.78 33.30 17.28
CA ILE A 81 -0.54 33.17 17.90
C ILE A 81 -0.43 32.29 19.12
N THR A 82 0.03 32.84 20.24
CA THR A 82 0.18 32.14 21.53
C THR A 82 -0.99 32.35 22.48
N GLU A 83 -1.94 33.21 22.12
CA GLU A 83 -3.17 33.45 22.88
C GLU A 83 -4.38 33.33 21.94
N TYR A 84 -5.20 32.29 22.17
CA TYR A 84 -6.37 32.00 21.33
C TYR A 84 -7.47 31.29 22.09
N GLU A 85 -8.67 31.37 21.54
CA GLU A 85 -9.88 30.73 22.04
C GLU A 85 -10.44 29.82 20.96
N ILE A 86 -10.88 28.62 21.35
CA ILE A 86 -11.49 27.62 20.46
C ILE A 86 -12.82 27.21 21.08
N SER A 87 -13.88 27.18 20.29
CA SER A 87 -15.15 26.58 20.69
C SER A 87 -15.63 25.63 19.62
N TYR A 88 -16.24 24.51 20.02
CA TYR A 88 -16.85 23.52 19.14
C TYR A 88 -17.93 22.73 19.84
N GLU A 89 -18.79 22.05 19.08
CA GLU A 89 -19.73 21.06 19.58
C GLU A 89 -19.32 19.67 19.06
N MET A 90 -19.30 18.68 19.95
CA MET A 90 -19.01 17.29 19.57
C MET A 90 -20.18 16.40 19.98
N THR A 91 -20.67 15.58 19.03
CA THR A 91 -21.71 14.60 19.28
C THR A 91 -21.10 13.21 19.27
N ILE A 92 -21.13 12.51 20.39
CA ILE A 92 -20.49 11.21 20.59
C ILE A 92 -21.49 10.28 21.29
N ASP A 93 -21.51 9.00 20.90
CA ASP A 93 -22.33 7.99 21.55
C ASP A 93 -21.49 6.74 21.73
N ASN A 94 -21.17 6.43 23.00
CA ASN A 94 -20.41 5.25 23.42
C ASN A 94 -19.09 5.03 22.63
N THR A 95 -18.33 6.08 22.47
CA THR A 95 -17.04 6.08 21.75
C THR A 95 -16.15 7.22 22.26
N ASP A 96 -14.94 7.31 21.74
CA ASP A 96 -14.01 8.40 22.00
C ASP A 96 -13.73 9.21 20.72
N ALA A 97 -13.50 10.51 20.89
CA ALA A 97 -13.00 11.37 19.82
C ALA A 97 -12.24 12.56 20.43
N CYS A 98 -11.33 13.13 19.64
CA CYS A 98 -10.50 14.23 20.07
C CYS A 98 -10.66 15.43 19.13
N PHE A 99 -10.64 16.63 19.71
CA PHE A 99 -10.26 17.82 18.99
C PHE A 99 -8.74 17.98 19.08
N VAL A 100 -8.09 18.38 18.00
CA VAL A 100 -6.63 18.43 17.87
C VAL A 100 -6.19 19.87 17.72
N ILE A 101 -5.14 20.24 18.44
CA ILE A 101 -4.43 21.51 18.30
C ILE A 101 -2.99 21.19 17.94
N GLY A 102 -2.49 21.71 16.82
CA GLY A 102 -1.11 21.51 16.36
C GLY A 102 -0.27 22.77 16.46
N ASP A 103 1.02 22.62 16.78
CA ASP A 103 1.99 23.72 16.83
C ASP A 103 2.37 24.14 15.40
N ALA A 104 2.37 25.46 15.13
CA ALA A 104 2.79 26.03 13.85
C ALA A 104 4.25 25.71 13.47
N ARG A 105 5.11 25.49 14.48
CA ARG A 105 6.52 25.16 14.30
C ARG A 105 6.79 23.68 14.12
N GLY A 106 5.77 22.84 14.30
CA GLY A 106 5.85 21.39 14.27
C GLY A 106 4.85 20.80 13.30
N GLU A 107 5.21 20.60 12.03
CA GLU A 107 4.36 19.82 11.14
C GLU A 107 4.11 18.45 11.77
N PHE A 108 2.85 18.12 12.09
CA PHE A 108 2.38 16.86 12.70
C PHE A 108 3.13 16.36 13.96
N GLY A 109 4.21 17.04 14.38
CA GLY A 109 5.10 16.54 15.45
C GLY A 109 4.66 16.86 16.87
N ASP A 110 4.05 18.00 17.09
CA ASP A 110 3.61 18.47 18.38
C ASP A 110 2.11 18.77 18.37
N LEU A 111 1.33 17.87 18.98
CA LEU A 111 -0.13 17.92 18.98
C LEU A 111 -0.67 17.84 20.39
N ILE A 112 -1.69 18.63 20.70
CA ILE A 112 -2.53 18.47 21.88
C ILE A 112 -3.85 17.85 21.45
N LEU A 113 -4.18 16.69 22.02
CA LEU A 113 -5.46 16.03 21.83
C LEU A 113 -6.37 16.35 23.02
N CYS A 114 -7.47 17.05 22.75
CA CYS A 114 -8.55 17.30 23.71
C CYS A 114 -9.57 16.16 23.53
N SER A 115 -9.42 15.11 24.32
CA SER A 115 -10.18 13.86 24.17
C SER A 115 -11.46 13.89 24.97
N ILE A 116 -12.56 13.48 24.33
CA ILE A 116 -13.82 13.15 25.00
C ILE A 116 -14.10 11.68 24.78
N SER A 117 -14.31 10.94 25.86
CA SER A 117 -14.72 9.54 25.86
C SER A 117 -16.12 9.45 26.46
N ASP A 118 -17.12 9.06 25.67
CA ASP A 118 -18.50 8.88 26.10
C ASP A 118 -18.74 7.40 26.48
N HIS A 119 -19.22 7.15 27.69
CA HIS A 119 -19.51 5.83 28.21
C HIS A 119 -20.97 5.38 28.00
N GLY A 120 -21.71 6.17 27.21
CA GLY A 120 -23.14 5.97 26.99
C GLY A 120 -24.01 6.30 28.23
N SER A 121 -25.31 6.19 28.07
CA SER A 121 -26.26 6.33 29.21
C SER A 121 -26.26 5.08 30.05
N SER A 122 -25.44 5.00 31.12
CA SER A 122 -25.29 3.80 31.97
C SER A 122 -26.51 3.53 32.87
N ASP A 123 -27.44 4.48 33.03
CA ASP A 123 -28.69 4.34 33.79
C ASP A 123 -29.86 4.87 32.97
N GLU A 124 -30.71 3.97 32.48
CA GLU A 124 -31.96 4.30 31.74
C GLU A 124 -32.93 5.26 32.43
N ALA A 125 -32.60 5.74 33.65
CA ALA A 125 -33.52 6.51 34.47
C ALA A 125 -33.46 8.02 34.24
N ASP A 126 -32.34 8.59 33.79
CA ASP A 126 -32.20 10.03 33.64
C ASP A 126 -31.86 10.49 32.20
N GLY A 127 -31.42 9.57 31.32
CA GLY A 127 -31.09 9.90 29.93
C GLY A 127 -29.84 10.76 29.78
N ILE A 128 -29.02 10.89 30.83
CA ILE A 128 -27.80 11.71 30.81
C ILE A 128 -26.63 10.82 30.32
N HIS A 129 -25.98 11.25 29.24
CA HIS A 129 -24.71 10.69 28.81
C HIS A 129 -23.61 11.09 29.78
N ARG A 130 -22.75 10.18 30.16
CA ARG A 130 -21.59 10.44 31.02
C ARG A 130 -20.33 10.03 30.29
N GLY A 131 -19.29 10.85 30.43
CA GLY A 131 -18.01 10.62 29.79
C GLY A 131 -16.88 11.23 30.58
N THR A 132 -15.69 11.18 30.01
CA THR A 132 -14.48 11.81 30.57
C THR A 132 -13.89 12.78 29.54
N PHE A 133 -13.31 13.86 30.05
CA PHE A 133 -12.47 14.79 29.29
C PHE A 133 -11.01 14.61 29.72
N SER A 134 -10.09 14.52 28.76
CA SER A 134 -8.65 14.44 29.05
C SER A 134 -7.84 15.17 28.00
N LEU A 135 -6.62 15.56 28.39
CA LEU A 135 -5.65 16.14 27.46
C LEU A 135 -4.46 15.19 27.31
N LYS A 136 -4.03 14.99 26.06
CA LYS A 136 -2.81 14.24 25.75
C LYS A 136 -1.91 15.08 24.86
N HIS A 137 -0.62 15.08 25.15
CA HIS A 137 0.40 15.71 24.32
C HIS A 137 1.16 14.64 23.56
N PHE A 138 1.31 14.85 22.27
CA PHE A 138 2.15 14.03 21.39
C PHE A 138 3.30 14.89 20.91
N GLN A 139 4.52 14.44 21.14
CA GLN A 139 5.71 15.06 20.63
C GLN A 139 6.46 14.07 19.72
N ASN A 140 6.70 14.45 18.47
CA ASN A 140 7.32 13.58 17.48
C ASN A 140 6.65 12.20 17.32
N GLY A 141 5.31 12.17 17.35
CA GLY A 141 4.52 10.94 17.24
C GLY A 141 4.52 10.04 18.49
N LEU A 142 5.17 10.45 19.57
CA LEU A 142 5.19 9.71 20.82
C LEU A 142 4.34 10.43 21.87
N ALA A 143 3.48 9.70 22.58
CA ALA A 143 2.79 10.24 23.73
C ALA A 143 3.80 10.66 24.80
N ASP A 144 3.79 11.92 25.18
CA ASP A 144 4.61 12.39 26.30
C ASP A 144 3.98 11.91 27.62
N HIS A 145 4.64 10.93 28.26
CA HIS A 145 4.21 10.36 29.54
C HIS A 145 4.28 11.34 30.73
N GLY A 146 4.70 12.56 30.53
CA GLY A 146 4.77 13.62 31.55
C GLY A 146 3.57 14.57 31.60
N PHE A 147 2.67 14.48 30.62
CA PHE A 147 1.53 15.36 30.52
C PHE A 147 0.33 14.83 31.33
N ASN A 148 -0.44 15.73 31.97
CA ASN A 148 -1.55 15.40 32.85
C ASN A 148 -2.52 14.36 32.27
N GLU A 149 -2.34 13.08 32.60
CA GLU A 149 -3.29 12.00 32.31
C GLU A 149 -4.54 12.02 33.20
N SER A 150 -4.87 13.17 33.79
CA SER A 150 -6.04 13.28 34.65
C SER A 150 -7.29 13.28 33.80
N GLU A 151 -8.14 12.30 33.99
CA GLU A 151 -9.48 12.24 33.42
C GLU A 151 -10.46 13.00 34.32
N PHE A 152 -11.29 13.84 33.71
CA PHE A 152 -12.30 14.61 34.39
C PHE A 152 -13.69 14.14 33.95
N GLU A 153 -14.55 13.80 34.92
CA GLU A 153 -15.92 13.39 34.63
C GLU A 153 -16.71 14.57 34.04
N ILE A 154 -17.41 14.33 32.94
CA ILE A 154 -18.26 15.29 32.25
C ILE A 154 -19.65 14.72 31.99
N GLU A 155 -20.66 15.57 31.85
CA GLU A 155 -22.00 15.18 31.47
C GLU A 155 -22.34 15.74 30.09
N GLY A 156 -22.78 14.87 29.15
CA GLY A 156 -23.28 15.25 27.84
C GLY A 156 -24.71 15.81 27.92
N ARG A 157 -25.06 16.67 26.99
CA ARG A 157 -26.47 17.07 26.77
C ARG A 157 -27.20 15.93 26.05
N ASP A 158 -28.48 16.17 25.75
CA ASP A 158 -29.34 15.23 25.03
C ASP A 158 -28.59 14.57 23.87
N SER A 159 -28.58 13.24 23.80
CA SER A 159 -27.94 12.44 22.73
C SER A 159 -26.40 12.53 22.68
N GLY A 160 -25.72 12.75 23.80
CA GLY A 160 -24.25 12.76 23.85
C GLY A 160 -23.60 13.99 23.19
N VAL A 161 -24.21 15.16 23.28
CA VAL A 161 -23.66 16.43 22.78
C VAL A 161 -22.81 17.11 23.86
N TYR A 162 -21.57 17.44 23.53
CA TYR A 162 -20.61 18.16 24.34
C TYR A 162 -20.23 19.46 23.65
N SER A 163 -20.54 20.60 24.31
CA SER A 163 -20.12 21.94 23.88
C SER A 163 -18.83 22.27 24.64
N VAL A 164 -17.74 22.49 23.91
CA VAL A 164 -16.40 22.70 24.47
C VAL A 164 -15.92 24.10 24.17
N GLU A 165 -15.36 24.75 25.18
CA GLU A 165 -14.67 26.03 25.07
C GLU A 165 -13.26 25.87 25.64
N LEU A 166 -12.25 26.15 24.83
CA LEU A 166 -10.83 26.10 25.22
C LEU A 166 -10.26 27.50 25.14
N SER A 167 -9.49 27.90 26.14
CA SER A 167 -8.75 29.17 26.14
C SER A 167 -7.27 28.89 26.40
N VAL A 168 -6.43 29.20 25.43
CA VAL A 168 -4.97 29.06 25.53
C VAL A 168 -4.34 30.42 25.75
N LYS A 169 -3.45 30.51 26.74
CA LYS A 169 -2.68 31.73 27.06
C LYS A 169 -1.24 31.35 27.42
N GLY A 170 -0.40 31.35 26.40
CA GLY A 170 1.00 30.90 26.51
C GLY A 170 1.08 29.43 26.88
N GLN A 171 1.41 29.11 28.11
CA GLN A 171 1.54 27.73 28.60
C GLN A 171 0.38 27.23 29.44
N GLU A 172 -0.72 27.97 29.46
CA GLU A 172 -1.95 27.62 30.21
C GLU A 172 -3.09 27.35 29.22
N LEU A 173 -3.77 26.21 29.36
CA LEU A 173 -5.00 25.88 28.67
C LEU A 173 -6.10 25.65 29.69
N SER A 174 -7.17 26.45 29.58
CA SER A 174 -8.39 26.28 30.36
C SER A 174 -9.47 25.62 29.51
N ALA A 175 -10.20 24.66 30.07
CA ALA A 175 -11.26 23.93 29.37
C ALA A 175 -12.60 24.04 30.11
N ILE A 176 -13.65 24.38 29.35
CA ILE A 176 -15.05 24.43 29.81
C ILE A 176 -15.84 23.46 28.95
N VAL A 177 -16.58 22.55 29.59
CA VAL A 177 -17.45 21.60 28.88
C VAL A 177 -18.87 21.77 29.39
N ASN A 178 -19.81 22.01 28.47
CA ASN A 178 -21.23 22.25 28.78
C ASN A 178 -21.45 23.33 29.86
N SER A 179 -20.64 24.40 29.80
CA SER A 179 -20.65 25.54 30.75
C SER A 179 -20.15 25.16 32.17
N VAL A 180 -19.47 24.02 32.32
CA VAL A 180 -18.82 23.62 33.56
C VAL A 180 -17.32 23.81 33.39
N ASP A 181 -16.69 24.53 34.27
CA ASP A 181 -15.24 24.73 34.33
C ASP A 181 -14.58 23.40 34.77
N ILE A 182 -13.80 22.78 33.86
CA ILE A 182 -13.22 21.46 34.08
C ILE A 182 -11.91 21.58 34.81
N ALA A 183 -10.94 22.26 34.23
CA ALA A 183 -9.61 22.44 34.81
C ALA A 183 -8.78 23.46 33.98
N ASP A 184 -7.71 23.94 34.64
CA ASP A 184 -6.59 24.59 33.98
C ASP A 184 -5.44 23.59 33.84
N PHE A 185 -4.84 23.52 32.66
CA PHE A 185 -3.76 22.62 32.30
C PHE A 185 -2.52 23.41 31.96
N GLU A 186 -1.36 22.93 32.43
CA GLU A 186 -0.06 23.41 31.97
C GLU A 186 0.30 22.70 30.69
N ILE A 187 0.45 23.42 29.57
CA ILE A 187 0.80 22.89 28.26
C ILE A 187 2.16 23.41 27.80
N PRO A 188 2.88 22.74 26.89
CA PRO A 188 4.00 23.36 26.19
C PRO A 188 3.57 24.66 25.54
N GLY A 189 4.49 25.62 25.36
CA GLY A 189 4.17 26.84 24.62
C GLY A 189 3.92 26.52 23.15
N PHE A 190 2.66 26.62 22.74
CA PHE A 190 2.20 26.33 21.38
C PHE A 190 1.88 27.62 20.63
N ASP A 191 2.48 27.78 19.46
CA ASP A 191 1.96 28.70 18.45
C ASP A 191 0.91 27.97 17.62
N LEU A 192 -0.29 28.52 17.55
CA LEU A 192 -1.40 27.85 16.87
C LEU A 192 -1.08 27.64 15.36
N GLY A 193 -0.81 26.42 14.99
CA GLY A 193 -0.48 26.01 13.63
C GLY A 193 -1.65 25.42 12.87
N CYS A 194 -2.31 24.45 13.48
CA CYS A 194 -3.49 23.82 12.90
C CYS A 194 -4.50 23.44 13.97
N VAL A 195 -5.72 23.17 13.56
CA VAL A 195 -6.75 22.54 14.37
C VAL A 195 -7.32 21.36 13.65
N GLY A 196 -7.83 20.38 14.38
CA GLY A 196 -8.26 19.15 13.74
C GLY A 196 -9.10 18.26 14.62
N THR A 197 -9.32 17.05 14.12
CA THR A 197 -9.99 15.98 14.86
C THR A 197 -9.20 14.70 14.75
N TYR A 198 -9.32 13.87 15.78
CA TYR A 198 -8.80 12.51 15.77
C TYR A 198 -9.80 11.58 16.43
N LYS A 199 -9.86 10.36 15.91
CA LYS A 199 -10.62 9.27 16.50
C LYS A 199 -9.83 7.97 16.38
N SER A 200 -9.81 7.20 17.46
CA SER A 200 -9.27 5.85 17.44
C SER A 200 -10.11 4.95 16.51
N ARG A 201 -9.51 3.87 16.01
CA ARG A 201 -10.20 2.90 15.15
C ARG A 201 -11.40 2.31 15.87
N GLY A 202 -12.53 2.30 15.22
CA GLY A 202 -13.77 1.73 15.72
C GLY A 202 -14.94 1.98 14.79
N SER A 203 -16.02 1.22 14.97
CA SER A 203 -17.20 1.23 14.10
C SER A 203 -18.19 2.36 14.40
N SER A 204 -18.09 3.02 15.55
CA SER A 204 -18.94 4.15 15.94
C SER A 204 -18.39 5.46 15.40
N TYR A 205 -19.28 6.40 15.12
CA TYR A 205 -18.92 7.71 14.59
C TYR A 205 -19.05 8.78 15.68
N ALA A 206 -18.18 9.78 15.62
CA ALA A 206 -18.37 11.05 16.30
C ALA A 206 -18.67 12.13 15.24
N TYR A 207 -19.29 13.22 15.66
CA TYR A 207 -19.58 14.35 14.79
C TYR A 207 -19.13 15.63 15.48
N ILE A 208 -18.58 16.57 14.72
CA ILE A 208 -18.20 17.88 15.21
C ILE A 208 -18.95 18.96 14.44
N ASP A 209 -19.22 20.08 15.11
CA ASP A 209 -20.04 21.17 14.60
C ASP A 209 -19.64 22.50 15.25
N ASN A 210 -19.99 23.62 14.63
CA ASN A 210 -19.86 24.96 15.20
C ASN A 210 -18.43 25.30 15.66
N ILE A 211 -17.41 24.97 14.87
CA ILE A 211 -16.02 25.28 15.22
C ILE A 211 -15.78 26.78 15.06
N VAL A 212 -15.27 27.42 16.10
CA VAL A 212 -14.79 28.80 16.05
C VAL A 212 -13.42 28.89 16.71
N VAL A 213 -12.45 29.42 15.96
CA VAL A 213 -11.11 29.73 16.47
C VAL A 213 -10.91 31.23 16.41
N SER A 214 -10.54 31.84 17.53
CA SER A 214 -10.32 33.29 17.58
C SER A 214 -9.07 33.66 18.39
N SER A 215 -8.48 34.78 18.07
CA SER A 215 -7.39 35.39 18.84
C SER A 215 -7.61 36.90 18.92
N ASN A 216 -7.37 37.43 20.12
CA ASN A 216 -7.54 38.87 20.39
C ASN A 216 -8.93 39.43 19.97
N GLY A 217 -9.96 38.60 20.08
CA GLY A 217 -11.34 38.95 19.71
C GLY A 217 -11.59 39.02 18.21
N LYS A 218 -10.68 38.52 17.39
CA LYS A 218 -10.84 38.37 15.94
C LYS A 218 -10.99 36.89 15.62
N THR A 219 -12.05 36.52 14.92
CA THR A 219 -12.21 35.16 14.38
C THR A 219 -11.14 34.88 13.33
N LEU A 220 -10.39 33.84 13.53
CA LEU A 220 -9.38 33.32 12.60
C LEU A 220 -9.99 32.29 11.66
N PHE A 221 -10.85 31.42 12.22
CA PHE A 221 -11.55 30.38 11.51
C PHE A 221 -12.91 30.12 12.12
N SER A 222 -13.92 29.84 11.32
CA SER A 222 -15.20 29.32 11.80
C SER A 222 -15.85 28.47 10.73
N ASP A 223 -16.44 27.35 11.13
CA ASP A 223 -17.20 26.46 10.27
C ASP A 223 -18.38 25.89 11.06
N ASP A 224 -19.58 26.10 10.56
CA ASP A 224 -20.84 25.53 11.07
C ASP A 224 -21.34 24.36 10.21
N PHE A 225 -20.59 24.00 9.15
CA PHE A 225 -20.89 22.94 8.17
C PHE A 225 -22.27 23.03 7.53
N ASP A 226 -23.02 24.10 7.77
CA ASP A 226 -24.37 24.36 7.23
C ASP A 226 -24.37 25.06 5.86
N GLY A 227 -23.20 25.38 5.34
CA GLY A 227 -23.03 25.97 4.02
C GLY A 227 -23.49 25.07 2.89
N ASP A 228 -23.45 25.61 1.67
CA ASP A 228 -23.82 24.88 0.47
C ASP A 228 -22.91 23.65 0.32
N PHE A 229 -23.45 22.47 0.60
CA PHE A 229 -22.74 21.19 0.60
C PHE A 229 -21.98 20.93 -0.71
N GLU A 230 -22.46 21.45 -1.84
CA GLU A 230 -21.81 21.36 -3.13
C GLU A 230 -20.50 22.18 -3.18
N ASN A 231 -20.35 23.22 -2.39
CA ASN A 231 -19.17 24.07 -2.38
C ASN A 231 -18.19 23.73 -1.24
N ASN A 232 -18.67 23.28 -0.08
CA ASN A 232 -17.81 23.02 1.10
C ASN A 232 -16.98 21.74 0.98
N LEU A 233 -17.39 20.73 0.21
CA LEU A 233 -16.64 19.49 0.01
C LEU A 233 -15.40 19.66 -0.88
N PHE A 234 -15.31 20.73 -1.68
CA PHE A 234 -14.35 20.84 -2.78
C PHE A 234 -13.56 22.15 -2.82
N GLU A 235 -13.86 23.11 -1.95
CA GLU A 235 -13.11 24.36 -1.92
C GLU A 235 -11.90 24.29 -0.99
N TYR A 236 -10.76 23.94 -1.54
CA TYR A 236 -9.48 24.40 -1.05
C TYR A 236 -9.43 25.91 -1.32
N ASN A 237 -9.71 26.75 -0.30
CA ASN A 237 -9.78 28.18 -0.48
C ASN A 237 -8.37 28.79 -0.45
N TYR A 238 -7.72 28.77 -1.58
CA TYR A 238 -6.37 29.28 -1.81
C TYR A 238 -6.27 30.81 -1.62
N GLU A 239 -7.39 31.52 -1.57
CA GLU A 239 -7.40 32.98 -1.37
C GLU A 239 -6.98 33.40 0.05
N ASN A 240 -6.90 32.49 0.98
CA ASN A 240 -6.49 32.76 2.36
C ASN A 240 -4.97 32.79 2.59
N GLU A 241 -4.12 32.47 1.59
CA GLU A 241 -2.66 32.63 1.70
C GLU A 241 -2.21 34.06 2.08
N GLN A 242 -3.00 35.08 1.69
CA GLN A 242 -2.68 36.48 2.02
C GLN A 242 -3.14 36.93 3.40
N THR A 243 -4.00 36.16 4.07
CA THR A 243 -4.60 36.54 5.35
C THR A 243 -4.15 35.72 6.53
N GLY A 244 -3.36 34.64 6.34
CA GLY A 244 -2.93 33.71 7.38
C GLY A 244 -4.10 32.91 7.98
N ALA A 245 -5.22 32.79 7.27
CA ALA A 245 -6.37 32.02 7.72
C ALA A 245 -6.23 30.55 7.35
N PHE A 246 -6.79 29.68 8.20
CA PHE A 246 -6.77 28.24 8.05
C PHE A 246 -7.43 27.77 6.74
N SER A 247 -6.89 26.73 6.16
CA SER A 247 -7.51 26.03 5.04
C SER A 247 -8.76 25.27 5.50
N PRO A 248 -9.87 25.25 4.73
CA PRO A 248 -11.06 24.51 5.14
C PRO A 248 -10.81 22.99 5.17
N TRP A 249 -11.57 22.34 6.03
CA TRP A 249 -11.55 20.90 6.25
C TRP A 249 -11.87 20.12 4.95
N HIS A 250 -11.09 19.11 4.67
CA HIS A 250 -11.35 18.20 3.56
C HIS A 250 -11.76 16.83 4.09
N VAL A 251 -12.94 16.74 4.70
CA VAL A 251 -13.41 15.47 5.26
C VAL A 251 -14.86 15.29 4.95
N ASN A 252 -15.28 14.04 4.90
CA ASN A 252 -16.64 13.62 4.68
C ASN A 252 -17.62 14.35 5.61
N VAL A 253 -18.12 15.47 5.14
CA VAL A 253 -19.28 16.12 5.78
C VAL A 253 -20.46 15.22 5.46
N THR A 254 -20.97 14.54 6.46
CA THR A 254 -22.20 13.77 6.32
C THR A 254 -23.34 14.60 6.87
N PRO A 255 -24.31 14.99 6.04
CA PRO A 255 -25.51 15.61 6.57
C PRO A 255 -26.19 14.62 7.51
N VAL A 256 -26.18 14.94 8.80
CA VAL A 256 -26.99 14.20 9.77
C VAL A 256 -28.37 14.82 9.73
N ALA A 257 -29.31 14.18 9.06
CA ALA A 257 -30.71 14.54 9.14
C ALA A 257 -31.17 14.32 10.59
N ASN A 258 -31.11 15.36 11.41
CA ASN A 258 -31.80 15.38 12.67
C ASN A 258 -33.31 15.44 12.36
N GLY A 259 -34.03 14.32 12.57
CA GLY A 259 -35.47 14.24 12.69
C GLY A 259 -36.23 14.78 11.47
N ALA A 260 -36.29 14.06 10.39
CA ALA A 260 -36.98 14.36 9.15
C ALA A 260 -38.48 14.50 9.32
N GLU A 261 -38.99 15.52 9.98
CA GLU A 261 -40.45 15.84 9.91
C GLU A 261 -40.84 17.30 9.92
N THR A 262 -39.95 18.25 10.07
CA THR A 262 -40.34 19.65 10.11
C THR A 262 -39.39 20.57 9.37
N GLY A 263 -39.35 20.63 8.10
CA GLY A 263 -38.98 21.78 7.24
C GLY A 263 -38.00 22.84 7.77
N GLU A 264 -37.17 22.51 8.75
CA GLU A 264 -36.07 23.32 9.26
C GLU A 264 -34.82 22.97 8.47
N GLU A 265 -33.98 23.95 8.19
CA GLU A 265 -32.73 23.81 7.46
C GLU A 265 -31.89 22.65 8.03
N ALA A 266 -31.33 21.82 7.18
CA ALA A 266 -30.55 20.69 7.61
C ALA A 266 -29.31 21.21 8.35
N ASN A 267 -29.12 20.80 9.61
CA ASN A 267 -27.90 21.05 10.38
C ASN A 267 -26.90 19.97 10.00
N ASN A 268 -25.90 20.33 9.18
CA ASN A 268 -24.82 19.44 8.75
C ASN A 268 -23.71 19.43 9.81
N LYS A 269 -23.05 18.27 9.97
CA LYS A 269 -21.94 18.09 10.90
C LYS A 269 -20.79 17.39 10.21
N LEU A 270 -19.56 17.77 10.58
CA LEU A 270 -18.38 17.03 10.17
C LEU A 270 -18.36 15.67 10.88
N ARG A 271 -18.38 14.59 10.11
CA ARG A 271 -18.19 13.25 10.67
C ARG A 271 -16.71 13.01 10.96
N VAL A 272 -16.39 12.73 12.21
CA VAL A 272 -15.05 12.34 12.63
C VAL A 272 -14.85 10.84 12.32
N SER A 273 -14.09 10.54 11.29
CA SER A 273 -13.68 9.18 10.97
C SER A 273 -12.40 8.80 11.71
N SER A 274 -12.05 7.51 11.69
CA SER A 274 -10.79 7.03 12.29
C SER A 274 -9.59 7.72 11.66
N GLY A 275 -8.63 8.11 12.49
CA GLY A 275 -7.42 8.80 12.09
C GLY A 275 -7.47 10.32 12.31
N PHE A 276 -6.44 11.02 11.84
CA PHE A 276 -6.32 12.48 11.96
C PHE A 276 -6.94 13.20 10.77
N VAL A 277 -7.56 14.32 11.08
CA VAL A 277 -8.00 15.31 10.12
C VAL A 277 -7.53 16.66 10.62
N LEU A 278 -6.62 17.29 9.91
CA LEU A 278 -6.04 18.57 10.31
C LEU A 278 -6.29 19.63 9.23
N SER A 279 -6.53 20.87 9.68
CA SER A 279 -6.50 22.04 8.80
C SER A 279 -5.04 22.51 8.70
N GLU A 280 -4.51 22.62 7.49
CA GLU A 280 -3.16 23.14 7.32
C GLU A 280 -3.15 24.66 7.34
N THR A 281 -2.18 25.26 8.03
CA THR A 281 -2.02 26.71 8.15
C THR A 281 -1.33 27.33 6.95
N LYS A 282 -0.44 26.60 6.28
CA LYS A 282 0.28 27.07 5.11
C LYS A 282 0.94 25.92 4.34
N ALA A 283 0.54 25.71 3.10
CA ALA A 283 1.26 24.79 2.22
C ALA A 283 2.62 25.38 1.86
N GLN A 284 3.69 24.63 2.09
CA GLN A 284 5.02 25.02 1.63
C GLN A 284 5.24 24.49 0.22
N PRO A 285 5.56 25.35 -0.76
CA PRO A 285 5.89 24.91 -2.10
C PRO A 285 7.13 24.02 -2.09
N ALA A 286 7.12 22.98 -2.90
CA ALA A 286 8.28 22.12 -3.04
C ALA A 286 9.49 22.95 -3.54
N PRO A 287 10.64 22.89 -2.84
CA PRO A 287 11.84 23.63 -3.24
C PRO A 287 12.46 23.03 -4.51
N VAL A 288 13.04 23.88 -5.35
CA VAL A 288 13.74 23.47 -6.57
C VAL A 288 15.21 23.87 -6.50
N PHE A 289 16.06 22.88 -6.35
CA PHE A 289 17.51 23.03 -6.30
C PHE A 289 18.07 23.11 -7.71
N VAL A 290 19.04 24.01 -7.95
CA VAL A 290 19.59 24.26 -9.27
C VAL A 290 21.10 24.39 -9.23
N ARG A 291 21.75 23.68 -10.16
CA ARG A 291 23.20 23.80 -10.41
C ARG A 291 23.47 24.00 -11.89
N GLU A 292 24.24 25.01 -12.24
CA GLU A 292 24.80 25.17 -13.58
C GLU A 292 26.24 24.63 -13.60
N PHE A 293 26.60 23.86 -14.62
CA PHE A 293 27.93 23.31 -14.75
C PHE A 293 28.32 23.06 -16.21
N ASP A 294 29.62 23.07 -16.47
CA ASP A 294 30.20 22.78 -17.78
C ASP A 294 30.81 21.39 -17.81
N CYS A 295 30.75 20.70 -18.95
CA CYS A 295 31.47 19.48 -19.17
C CYS A 295 32.09 19.39 -20.57
N ARG A 296 33.11 18.55 -20.70
CA ARG A 296 33.79 18.28 -21.98
C ARG A 296 33.03 17.22 -22.78
N VAL A 297 31.79 17.50 -23.20
CA VAL A 297 30.85 16.53 -23.77
C VAL A 297 31.43 15.72 -24.94
N LYS A 298 32.32 16.29 -25.78
CA LYS A 298 32.96 15.57 -26.90
C LYS A 298 33.99 14.52 -26.44
N GLU A 299 34.52 14.68 -25.26
CA GLU A 299 35.50 13.81 -24.62
C GLU A 299 34.81 12.84 -23.63
N LEU A 300 33.54 13.04 -23.35
CA LEU A 300 32.76 12.24 -22.43
C LEU A 300 32.68 10.80 -22.94
N ASP A 301 32.92 9.86 -22.05
CA ASP A 301 32.70 8.42 -22.24
C ASP A 301 31.37 8.01 -21.65
N LYS A 302 31.20 8.24 -20.34
CA LYS A 302 29.98 7.98 -19.60
C LYS A 302 29.76 8.99 -18.47
N ALA A 303 28.51 9.15 -18.05
CA ALA A 303 28.12 9.97 -16.91
C ALA A 303 27.00 9.32 -16.13
N TYR A 304 27.18 9.17 -14.84
CA TYR A 304 26.17 8.60 -13.93
C TYR A 304 25.78 9.62 -12.86
N LEU A 305 24.48 9.77 -12.65
CA LEU A 305 23.91 10.45 -11.50
C LEU A 305 23.68 9.45 -10.39
N TYR A 306 24.26 9.68 -9.21
CA TYR A 306 24.01 8.97 -7.98
C TYR A 306 23.28 9.89 -7.03
N MET A 307 22.13 9.47 -6.47
CA MET A 307 21.30 10.37 -5.69
C MET A 307 20.46 9.65 -4.66
N THR A 308 20.36 10.28 -3.48
CA THR A 308 19.45 9.90 -2.39
C THR A 308 18.76 11.16 -1.85
N ALA A 309 17.71 10.96 -1.06
CA ALA A 309 17.00 12.04 -0.39
C ALA A 309 16.42 11.58 0.96
N LEU A 310 16.30 12.50 1.89
CA LEU A 310 15.36 12.48 3.00
C LEU A 310 14.06 13.08 2.44
N GLY A 311 13.24 12.23 1.83
CA GLY A 311 12.09 12.60 1.01
C GLY A 311 12.07 11.86 -0.33
N SER A 312 11.43 12.46 -1.34
CA SER A 312 11.46 12.01 -2.74
C SER A 312 11.82 13.17 -3.66
N PHE A 313 12.32 12.87 -4.86
CA PHE A 313 12.76 13.91 -5.77
C PHE A 313 12.37 13.64 -7.23
N GLU A 314 12.23 14.73 -7.98
CA GLU A 314 12.20 14.75 -9.43
C GLU A 314 13.39 15.53 -9.94
N ALA A 315 14.18 14.94 -10.84
CA ALA A 315 15.39 15.57 -11.36
C ALA A 315 15.36 15.69 -12.89
N SER A 316 15.93 16.80 -13.39
CA SER A 316 16.07 17.03 -14.83
C SER A 316 17.41 17.67 -15.17
N ILE A 317 17.95 17.30 -16.33
CA ILE A 317 19.14 17.94 -16.91
C ILE A 317 18.74 18.60 -18.24
N ASN A 318 19.03 19.88 -18.37
CA ASN A 318 18.68 20.67 -19.57
C ASN A 318 17.18 20.61 -19.91
N GLY A 319 16.31 20.50 -18.89
CA GLY A 319 14.85 20.39 -19.02
C GLY A 319 14.34 19.02 -19.47
N THR A 320 15.20 17.99 -19.49
CA THR A 320 14.81 16.61 -19.74
C THR A 320 14.88 15.82 -18.43
N ALA A 321 13.81 15.15 -18.06
CA ALA A 321 13.77 14.28 -16.88
C ALA A 321 14.88 13.21 -16.95
N VAL A 322 15.52 12.92 -15.82
CA VAL A 322 16.58 11.91 -15.76
C VAL A 322 16.03 10.49 -15.70
N SER A 323 14.82 10.30 -15.18
CA SER A 323 14.12 9.00 -15.13
C SER A 323 12.63 9.16 -15.40
N ASP A 324 11.95 8.02 -15.57
CA ASP A 324 10.49 7.88 -15.66
C ASP A 324 9.89 7.26 -14.40
N SER A 325 10.69 7.19 -13.33
CA SER A 325 10.29 6.63 -12.04
C SER A 325 9.53 7.64 -11.18
N PHE A 326 8.76 7.09 -10.23
CA PHE A 326 8.01 7.82 -9.22
C PHE A 326 8.62 7.55 -7.84
N PHE A 327 8.59 8.53 -6.96
CA PHE A 327 8.94 8.42 -5.53
C PHE A 327 10.38 8.01 -5.21
N ASP A 328 11.34 8.14 -6.16
CA ASP A 328 12.74 7.86 -5.87
C ASP A 328 13.29 8.74 -4.71
N PRO A 329 14.15 8.20 -3.82
CA PRO A 329 14.80 6.90 -3.86
C PRO A 329 13.97 5.74 -3.29
N GLY A 330 12.73 5.98 -2.88
CA GLY A 330 11.79 4.97 -2.43
C GLY A 330 11.61 4.92 -0.91
N LYS A 331 10.88 3.91 -0.45
CA LYS A 331 10.55 3.69 0.97
C LYS A 331 11.64 2.84 1.62
N MET A 332 12.21 3.32 2.73
CA MET A 332 13.34 2.66 3.41
C MET A 332 13.28 2.87 4.92
N VAL A 333 14.18 2.23 5.67
CA VAL A 333 14.34 2.41 7.11
C VAL A 333 15.35 3.55 7.34
N TYR A 334 14.84 4.79 7.36
CA TYR A 334 15.65 6.02 7.35
C TYR A 334 16.53 6.24 8.59
N ASP A 335 16.43 5.44 9.64
CA ASP A 335 17.33 5.46 10.78
C ASP A 335 18.44 4.39 10.71
N SER A 336 18.41 3.54 9.68
CA SER A 336 19.35 2.42 9.52
C SER A 336 20.22 2.52 8.27
N TYR A 337 19.64 2.97 7.15
CA TYR A 337 20.34 3.15 5.87
C TYR A 337 19.59 4.09 4.95
N LEU A 338 20.30 4.62 3.94
CA LEU A 338 19.68 5.36 2.84
C LEU A 338 19.95 4.65 1.51
N ASN A 339 18.88 4.41 0.75
CA ASN A 339 19.00 3.94 -0.62
C ASN A 339 19.42 5.09 -1.53
N TYR A 340 20.33 4.83 -2.46
CA TYR A 340 20.60 5.72 -3.58
C TYR A 340 20.24 5.06 -4.90
N ILE A 341 19.86 5.88 -5.89
CA ILE A 341 19.68 5.45 -7.27
C ILE A 341 20.90 5.82 -8.11
N ALA A 342 21.16 5.02 -9.16
CA ALA A 342 22.21 5.26 -10.13
C ALA A 342 21.60 5.32 -11.53
N ILE A 343 21.75 6.46 -12.22
CA ILE A 343 21.10 6.72 -13.51
C ILE A 343 22.17 7.12 -14.54
N ASP A 344 22.17 6.50 -15.73
CA ASP A 344 22.98 6.94 -16.87
C ASP A 344 22.40 8.23 -17.47
N VAL A 345 23.10 9.33 -17.28
CA VAL A 345 22.71 10.65 -17.79
C VAL A 345 23.59 11.11 -18.95
N THR A 346 24.41 10.22 -19.51
CA THR A 346 25.39 10.51 -20.58
C THR A 346 24.77 11.26 -21.75
N GLN A 347 23.55 10.83 -22.19
CA GLN A 347 22.88 11.38 -23.35
C GLN A 347 22.17 12.72 -23.09
N LEU A 348 22.02 13.12 -21.84
CA LEU A 348 21.35 14.37 -21.45
C LEU A 348 22.31 15.55 -21.42
N LEU A 349 23.62 15.29 -21.38
CA LEU A 349 24.65 16.32 -21.18
C LEU A 349 25.00 17.08 -22.45
N GLN A 350 25.30 18.35 -22.27
CA GLN A 350 25.76 19.35 -23.25
C GLN A 350 27.04 20.02 -22.75
N GLU A 351 27.65 20.96 -23.52
CA GLU A 351 28.81 21.71 -23.06
C GLU A 351 28.49 22.57 -21.82
N HIS A 352 27.27 23.13 -21.76
CA HIS A 352 26.73 23.89 -20.62
C HIS A 352 25.46 23.20 -20.17
N ASN A 353 25.33 22.92 -18.89
CA ASN A 353 24.24 22.15 -18.34
C ASN A 353 23.55 22.88 -17.19
N THR A 354 22.26 22.70 -17.10
CA THR A 354 21.43 23.07 -15.93
C THR A 354 20.84 21.81 -15.34
N PHE A 355 21.17 21.52 -14.09
CA PHE A 355 20.66 20.43 -13.30
C PHE A 355 19.64 20.99 -12.32
N ASN A 356 18.38 20.54 -12.42
CA ASN A 356 17.29 20.95 -11.55
C ASN A 356 16.78 19.73 -10.79
N ILE A 357 16.47 19.91 -9.52
CA ILE A 357 15.94 18.88 -8.63
C ILE A 357 14.82 19.50 -7.81
N ALA A 358 13.58 19.01 -7.98
CA ALA A 358 12.48 19.33 -7.09
C ALA A 358 12.47 18.29 -5.97
N LEU A 359 12.30 18.72 -4.71
CA LEU A 359 12.32 17.86 -3.53
C LEU A 359 10.96 17.86 -2.88
N PHE A 360 10.48 16.68 -2.52
CA PHE A 360 9.17 16.43 -1.93
C PHE A 360 9.31 15.60 -0.65
N HIS A 361 8.29 15.60 0.16
CA HIS A 361 8.26 14.88 1.43
C HIS A 361 8.35 13.35 1.26
N GLY A 362 7.66 12.79 0.26
CA GLY A 362 7.70 11.36 -0.03
C GLY A 362 7.21 10.51 1.16
N PHE A 363 8.01 9.48 1.49
CA PHE A 363 7.74 8.58 2.63
C PHE A 363 8.49 8.98 3.91
N PHE A 364 9.25 10.08 3.90
CA PHE A 364 10.17 10.43 4.98
C PHE A 364 9.47 11.09 6.19
N ASP A 365 8.73 12.16 5.98
CA ASP A 365 8.21 13.00 7.07
C ASP A 365 6.68 13.04 7.15
N ARG A 366 5.97 12.50 6.15
CA ARG A 366 4.51 12.47 6.16
C ARG A 366 3.95 11.30 6.95
N GLY A 367 3.01 11.61 7.83
CA GLY A 367 2.25 10.61 8.58
C GLY A 367 1.15 9.99 7.72
N ASN A 368 0.89 8.72 7.99
CA ASN A 368 -0.34 8.04 7.58
C ASN A 368 -1.41 8.19 8.68
N GLY A 369 -2.53 7.47 8.59
CA GLY A 369 -3.61 7.55 9.57
C GLY A 369 -3.27 7.14 11.01
N TYR A 370 -2.00 6.85 11.30
CA TYR A 370 -1.52 6.53 12.65
C TYR A 370 -0.73 7.70 13.22
N PRO A 371 -1.13 8.23 14.41
CA PRO A 371 -0.50 9.40 15.03
C PRO A 371 1.01 9.27 15.19
N GLU A 372 1.44 8.07 15.58
CA GLU A 372 2.84 7.74 15.84
C GLU A 372 3.73 7.76 14.59
N THR A 373 3.16 7.93 13.42
CA THR A 373 3.91 7.98 12.16
C THR A 373 4.24 9.38 11.69
N ALA A 374 3.60 10.39 12.26
CA ALA A 374 3.82 11.77 11.88
C ALA A 374 5.27 12.20 12.16
N SER A 375 5.97 12.65 11.12
CA SER A 375 7.38 13.10 11.17
C SER A 375 8.33 12.11 11.86
N ARG A 376 8.03 10.82 11.76
CA ARG A 376 8.72 9.77 12.50
C ARG A 376 10.22 9.76 12.27
N TRP A 377 10.63 9.90 11.03
CA TRP A 377 12.03 9.85 10.63
C TRP A 377 12.73 11.20 10.77
N GLY A 378 11.99 12.29 10.61
CA GLY A 378 12.49 13.66 10.71
C GLY A 378 11.51 14.64 10.08
N LYS A 379 11.81 15.93 10.21
CA LYS A 379 10.97 17.03 9.69
C LYS A 379 11.59 17.72 8.47
N GLU A 380 12.90 17.72 8.38
CA GLU A 380 13.63 18.49 7.38
C GLU A 380 14.00 17.61 6.19
N THR A 381 13.39 17.87 5.05
CA THR A 381 13.74 17.21 3.81
C THR A 381 15.09 17.71 3.29
N ALA A 382 15.88 16.80 2.74
CA ALA A 382 17.18 17.11 2.17
C ALA A 382 17.53 16.13 1.05
N LEU A 383 18.46 16.52 0.19
CA LEU A 383 18.97 15.65 -0.86
C LEU A 383 20.50 15.60 -0.85
N LYS A 384 21.05 14.49 -1.30
CA LYS A 384 22.47 14.26 -1.45
C LYS A 384 22.76 13.49 -2.72
N GLY A 385 23.69 13.97 -3.54
CA GLY A 385 24.02 13.28 -4.78
C GLY A 385 25.22 13.87 -5.52
N GLU A 386 25.63 13.16 -6.56
CA GLU A 386 26.70 13.59 -7.44
C GLU A 386 26.51 13.07 -8.87
N ILE A 387 26.96 13.85 -9.86
CA ILE A 387 27.12 13.40 -11.24
C ILE A 387 28.61 13.11 -11.46
N VAL A 388 28.94 11.84 -11.75
CA VAL A 388 30.31 11.42 -12.07
C VAL A 388 30.49 11.39 -13.58
N LEU A 389 31.28 12.30 -14.09
CA LEU A 389 31.65 12.44 -15.50
C LEU A 389 32.95 11.69 -15.76
N THR A 390 32.91 10.60 -16.53
CA THR A 390 34.10 9.84 -16.91
C THR A 390 34.44 10.18 -18.37
N TYR A 391 35.68 10.62 -18.60
CA TYR A 391 36.14 10.97 -19.95
C TYR A 391 36.94 9.86 -20.59
N LYS A 392 37.05 9.88 -21.93
CA LYS A 392 37.74 8.88 -22.75
C LYS A 392 39.23 8.73 -22.41
N ASP A 393 39.83 9.72 -21.79
CA ASP A 393 41.20 9.67 -21.29
C ASP A 393 41.34 9.05 -19.88
N GLY A 394 40.22 8.62 -19.27
CA GLY A 394 40.16 8.05 -17.95
C GLY A 394 40.10 9.09 -16.80
N THR A 395 40.10 10.39 -17.12
CA THR A 395 39.89 11.41 -16.10
C THR A 395 38.44 11.51 -15.71
N LYS A 396 38.17 11.93 -14.46
CA LYS A 396 36.82 12.12 -13.92
C LYS A 396 36.65 13.55 -13.45
N ASP A 397 35.47 14.12 -13.69
CA ASP A 397 34.99 15.34 -13.04
C ASP A 397 33.75 14.92 -12.21
N ILE A 398 33.55 15.51 -11.05
CA ILE A 398 32.42 15.20 -10.14
C ILE A 398 31.68 16.51 -9.87
N ILE A 399 30.37 16.49 -10.07
CA ILE A 399 29.45 17.59 -9.73
C ILE A 399 28.65 17.13 -8.53
N SER A 400 29.04 17.53 -7.35
CA SER A 400 28.43 17.13 -6.08
C SER A 400 27.40 18.14 -5.61
N THR A 401 26.47 17.71 -4.78
CA THR A 401 25.63 18.61 -3.97
C THR A 401 26.50 19.32 -2.94
N ASP A 402 26.55 20.64 -3.03
CA ASP A 402 27.41 21.52 -2.23
C ASP A 402 26.87 22.98 -2.21
N ASP A 403 27.64 23.93 -1.66
CA ASP A 403 27.28 25.34 -1.55
C ASP A 403 27.30 26.10 -2.89
N GLU A 404 27.65 25.45 -4.01
CA GLU A 404 27.51 26.00 -5.35
C GLU A 404 26.10 25.79 -5.94
N PHE A 405 25.27 24.95 -5.31
CA PHE A 405 23.85 24.92 -5.58
C PHE A 405 23.15 26.17 -5.02
N PHE A 406 22.03 26.50 -5.60
CA PHE A 406 21.06 27.41 -5.04
C PHE A 406 19.67 26.78 -5.10
N VAL A 407 18.76 27.29 -4.32
CA VAL A 407 17.40 26.78 -4.23
C VAL A 407 16.41 27.90 -4.54
N TYR A 408 15.34 27.53 -5.21
CA TYR A 408 14.13 28.34 -5.33
C TYR A 408 13.10 27.81 -4.33
N THR A 409 12.64 28.65 -3.42
CA THR A 409 11.70 28.30 -2.37
C THR A 409 10.22 28.46 -2.77
N ASN A 410 9.98 28.95 -3.98
CA ASN A 410 8.65 29.09 -4.55
C ASN A 410 8.57 28.36 -5.91
N SER A 411 7.59 27.52 -6.09
CA SER A 411 7.39 26.70 -7.29
C SER A 411 5.91 26.47 -7.60
N ARG A 412 5.60 25.87 -8.75
CA ARG A 412 4.26 25.45 -9.12
C ARG A 412 3.67 24.34 -8.23
N TYR A 413 4.52 23.56 -7.59
CA TYR A 413 4.13 22.47 -6.69
C TYR A 413 3.79 23.06 -5.31
N ARG A 414 2.53 23.41 -5.11
CA ARG A 414 2.07 24.13 -3.91
C ARG A 414 1.89 23.22 -2.70
N PHE A 415 1.58 21.96 -2.96
CA PHE A 415 1.41 20.91 -1.97
C PHE A 415 1.68 19.56 -2.64
N ALA A 416 2.33 18.65 -1.93
CA ALA A 416 2.48 17.26 -2.36
C ALA A 416 2.63 16.38 -1.12
N ASP A 417 1.71 15.43 -0.98
CA ASP A 417 1.69 14.46 0.10
C ASP A 417 1.24 13.11 -0.44
N ILE A 418 1.96 12.06 -0.09
CA ILE A 418 1.76 10.74 -0.68
C ILE A 418 0.38 10.14 -0.32
N TYR A 419 -0.22 10.57 0.78
CA TYR A 419 -1.53 10.12 1.28
C TYR A 419 -2.64 11.12 1.02
N GLN A 420 -2.32 12.43 1.00
CA GLN A 420 -3.31 13.50 0.95
C GLN A 420 -3.52 14.10 -0.45
N GLY A 421 -2.62 13.84 -1.40
CA GLY A 421 -2.73 14.31 -2.78
C GLY A 421 -1.78 15.44 -3.13
N GLU A 422 -1.99 16.05 -4.30
CA GLU A 422 -1.07 17.06 -4.87
C GLU A 422 -1.83 18.28 -5.38
N VAL A 423 -1.23 19.47 -5.22
CA VAL A 423 -1.73 20.74 -5.77
C VAL A 423 -0.67 21.34 -6.69
N ILE A 424 -1.00 21.45 -7.97
CA ILE A 424 -0.18 22.09 -8.99
C ILE A 424 -0.86 23.38 -9.42
N ASP A 425 -0.16 24.52 -9.29
CA ASP A 425 -0.66 25.83 -9.68
C ASP A 425 0.26 26.50 -10.69
N ASP A 426 -0.16 26.48 -11.95
CA ASP A 426 0.60 27.02 -13.07
C ASP A 426 0.61 28.57 -13.15
N ARG A 427 0.01 29.27 -12.19
CA ARG A 427 0.17 30.71 -12.02
C ARG A 427 1.55 31.08 -11.44
N TYR A 428 2.16 30.15 -10.70
CA TYR A 428 3.44 30.34 -10.04
C TYR A 428 4.59 29.84 -10.90
N GLU A 429 5.58 30.71 -11.05
CA GLU A 429 6.87 30.37 -11.63
C GLU A 429 7.85 30.04 -10.50
N THR A 430 8.86 29.22 -10.82
CA THR A 430 9.99 28.99 -9.92
C THR A 430 10.68 30.31 -9.61
N SER A 431 10.65 30.76 -8.36
CA SER A 431 11.13 32.07 -7.91
C SER A 431 11.70 32.01 -6.50
N ASP A 432 12.08 33.16 -5.97
CA ASP A 432 12.64 33.34 -4.63
C ASP A 432 13.92 32.53 -4.41
N LYS A 433 14.95 32.94 -5.18
CA LYS A 433 16.27 32.31 -5.22
C LYS A 433 17.05 32.57 -3.94
N GLU A 434 17.44 31.49 -3.27
CA GLU A 434 18.20 31.50 -2.04
C GLU A 434 19.44 30.61 -2.12
N LYS A 435 20.31 30.68 -1.08
CA LYS A 435 21.41 29.76 -0.90
C LYS A 435 20.91 28.50 -0.19
N VAL A 436 21.42 27.36 -0.61
CA VAL A 436 21.20 26.11 0.10
C VAL A 436 21.85 26.11 1.48
N LEU A 437 21.27 25.38 2.41
CA LEU A 437 21.92 24.97 3.66
C LEU A 437 22.68 23.68 3.39
N VAL A 438 23.89 23.56 3.92
CA VAL A 438 24.77 22.40 3.71
C VAL A 438 24.91 21.67 5.02
N ASP A 439 24.68 20.35 5.01
CA ASP A 439 24.68 19.45 6.17
C ASP A 439 23.81 19.95 7.35
N ASN A 440 22.73 20.65 7.03
CA ASN A 440 21.74 21.13 7.97
C ASN A 440 20.63 20.06 8.16
N VAL A 441 21.04 18.87 8.58
CA VAL A 441 20.17 17.73 8.92
C VAL A 441 20.67 17.15 10.23
N ASP A 442 19.86 16.31 10.88
CA ASP A 442 20.30 15.63 12.11
C ASP A 442 21.61 14.85 11.85
N GLU A 443 22.55 14.92 12.81
CA GLU A 443 23.87 14.26 12.69
C GLU A 443 23.75 12.73 12.46
N SER A 444 22.67 12.11 12.90
CA SER A 444 22.43 10.69 12.66
C SER A 444 22.37 10.34 11.19
N PHE A 445 21.75 11.18 10.36
CA PHE A 445 21.66 10.94 8.90
C PHE A 445 23.01 11.06 8.20
N LEU A 446 23.92 11.89 8.71
CA LEU A 446 25.27 12.07 8.11
C LEU A 446 26.11 10.79 8.18
N ALA A 447 25.83 9.92 9.17
CA ALA A 447 26.59 8.70 9.44
C ALA A 447 25.97 7.43 8.82
N LEU A 448 24.75 7.53 8.25
CA LEU A 448 24.07 6.36 7.70
C LEU A 448 24.79 5.77 6.48
N PRO A 449 24.81 4.44 6.36
CA PRO A 449 25.34 3.79 5.16
C PRO A 449 24.44 4.10 3.95
N LEU A 450 25.08 4.43 2.83
CA LEU A 450 24.43 4.57 1.53
C LEU A 450 24.44 3.21 0.84
N LEU A 451 23.28 2.67 0.50
CA LEU A 451 23.12 1.38 -0.15
C LEU A 451 22.49 1.57 -1.54
N PRO A 452 22.90 0.81 -2.56
CA PRO A 452 22.22 0.87 -3.84
C PRO A 452 20.76 0.42 -3.69
N LYS A 453 19.85 1.10 -4.38
CA LYS A 453 18.49 0.62 -4.56
C LYS A 453 18.52 -0.58 -5.51
N GLU A 454 18.28 -1.76 -4.99
CA GLU A 454 18.35 -3.02 -5.75
C GLU A 454 17.00 -3.40 -6.38
N ASN A 455 15.90 -2.97 -5.77
CA ASN A 455 14.56 -3.24 -6.27
C ASN A 455 14.15 -2.27 -7.40
N GLU A 456 13.20 -2.71 -8.18
CA GLU A 456 12.63 -1.94 -9.27
C GLU A 456 11.94 -0.70 -8.74
N SER A 457 12.26 0.47 -9.33
CA SER A 457 11.57 1.73 -9.02
C SER A 457 10.10 1.68 -9.44
N VAL A 458 9.28 2.43 -8.73
CA VAL A 458 7.86 2.58 -9.09
C VAL A 458 7.75 3.29 -10.43
N LYS A 459 6.95 2.73 -11.34
CA LYS A 459 6.71 3.24 -12.70
C LYS A 459 5.25 3.17 -13.09
N ALA A 460 4.90 3.92 -14.14
CA ALA A 460 3.65 3.71 -14.84
C ALA A 460 3.76 2.43 -15.70
N VAL A 461 3.25 1.31 -15.17
CA VAL A 461 3.31 -0.01 -15.83
C VAL A 461 2.20 -0.20 -16.87
N GLU A 462 1.17 0.63 -16.82
CA GLU A 462 0.04 0.61 -17.76
C GLU A 462 -0.56 2.00 -17.88
N VAL A 463 -1.01 2.37 -19.09
CA VAL A 463 -1.79 3.59 -19.35
C VAL A 463 -3.21 3.18 -19.70
N ARG A 464 -4.22 3.69 -19.00
CA ARG A 464 -5.62 3.31 -19.19
C ARG A 464 -6.47 4.44 -19.70
N ASP A 465 -7.32 4.10 -20.67
CA ASP A 465 -8.46 4.91 -21.08
C ASP A 465 -9.64 4.65 -20.11
N TYR A 466 -10.47 5.67 -19.87
CA TYR A 466 -11.73 5.43 -19.20
C TYR A 466 -12.71 4.70 -20.15
N VAL A 467 -13.55 3.83 -19.60
CA VAL A 467 -14.55 3.06 -20.35
C VAL A 467 -15.89 3.78 -20.45
N SER A 468 -16.18 4.66 -19.49
CA SER A 468 -17.37 5.51 -19.50
C SER A 468 -17.17 6.76 -18.67
N VAL A 469 -17.98 7.79 -18.95
CA VAL A 469 -18.08 9.00 -18.16
C VAL A 469 -19.56 9.34 -17.94
N SER A 470 -19.90 9.77 -16.75
CA SER A 470 -21.24 10.22 -16.36
C SER A 470 -21.19 11.59 -15.69
N GLU A 471 -22.33 12.27 -15.62
CA GLU A 471 -22.50 13.53 -14.89
C GLU A 471 -23.67 13.35 -13.91
N PRO A 472 -23.44 12.67 -12.74
CA PRO A 472 -24.51 12.40 -11.79
C PRO A 472 -25.05 13.67 -11.12
N VAL A 473 -24.18 14.64 -10.89
CA VAL A 473 -24.48 15.99 -10.44
C VAL A 473 -23.92 16.94 -11.49
N LYS A 474 -24.59 18.05 -11.74
CA LYS A 474 -24.17 19.01 -12.75
C LYS A 474 -22.76 19.55 -12.44
N GLY A 475 -21.83 19.43 -13.41
CA GLY A 475 -20.45 19.84 -13.25
C GLY A 475 -19.56 18.82 -12.57
N HIS A 476 -20.08 17.66 -12.16
CA HIS A 476 -19.36 16.55 -11.60
C HIS A 476 -19.23 15.43 -12.62
N PHE A 477 -18.09 15.30 -13.25
CA PHE A 477 -17.85 14.28 -14.26
C PHE A 477 -17.15 13.08 -13.65
N VAL A 478 -17.84 11.93 -13.56
CA VAL A 478 -17.33 10.70 -12.99
C VAL A 478 -16.87 9.76 -14.11
N TYR A 479 -15.58 9.49 -14.14
CA TYR A 479 -14.90 8.62 -15.12
C TYR A 479 -14.70 7.24 -14.51
N ASP A 480 -15.22 6.19 -15.16
CA ASP A 480 -14.97 4.78 -14.81
C ASP A 480 -13.83 4.24 -15.68
N PHE A 481 -12.72 3.86 -15.08
CA PHE A 481 -11.60 3.21 -15.78
C PHE A 481 -11.78 1.70 -15.95
N GLY A 482 -12.87 1.14 -15.46
CA GLY A 482 -13.24 -0.27 -15.64
C GLY A 482 -12.43 -1.24 -14.78
N GLN A 483 -11.41 -0.78 -14.08
CA GLN A 483 -10.50 -1.56 -13.26
C GLN A 483 -10.08 -0.72 -12.04
N ASN A 484 -10.04 -1.33 -10.86
CA ASN A 484 -9.45 -0.75 -9.66
C ASN A 484 -7.93 -1.01 -9.63
N PHE A 485 -7.13 -0.01 -9.28
CA PHE A 485 -5.65 -0.09 -9.26
C PHE A 485 -5.05 1.04 -8.43
N ALA A 486 -3.77 0.90 -8.06
CA ALA A 486 -2.95 2.01 -7.56
C ALA A 486 -2.45 2.86 -8.72
N GLY A 487 -2.56 4.20 -8.62
CA GLY A 487 -2.12 5.04 -9.71
C GLY A 487 -2.41 6.53 -9.52
N THR A 488 -2.25 7.26 -10.59
CA THR A 488 -2.55 8.68 -10.70
C THR A 488 -3.15 8.98 -12.08
N VAL A 489 -3.45 10.24 -12.35
CA VAL A 489 -3.95 10.67 -13.67
C VAL A 489 -2.99 11.61 -14.37
N THR A 490 -3.09 11.61 -15.69
CA THR A 490 -2.41 12.58 -16.56
C THR A 490 -3.41 13.23 -17.51
N PHE A 491 -3.24 14.51 -17.78
CA PHE A 491 -4.15 15.28 -18.63
C PHE A 491 -3.42 16.36 -19.43
N ASP A 492 -4.04 16.81 -20.53
CA ASP A 492 -3.55 17.92 -21.37
C ASP A 492 -4.12 19.25 -20.87
N PRO A 493 -3.31 20.14 -20.25
CA PRO A 493 -3.79 21.45 -19.80
C PRO A 493 -4.27 22.35 -20.93
N ALA A 494 -3.84 22.13 -22.17
CA ALA A 494 -4.35 22.87 -23.33
C ALA A 494 -5.83 22.54 -23.63
N GLU A 495 -6.30 21.32 -23.36
CA GLU A 495 -7.71 20.96 -23.50
C GLU A 495 -8.58 21.67 -22.45
N LEU A 496 -8.04 21.86 -21.21
CA LEU A 496 -8.73 22.65 -20.18
C LEU A 496 -8.96 24.09 -20.65
N ARG A 497 -7.96 24.74 -21.25
CA ARG A 497 -8.10 26.09 -21.81
C ARG A 497 -9.04 26.13 -23.01
N LYS A 498 -8.99 25.13 -23.89
CA LYS A 498 -9.92 25.00 -25.03
C LYS A 498 -11.37 24.79 -24.56
N SER A 499 -11.59 24.24 -23.37
CA SER A 499 -12.91 24.12 -22.76
C SER A 499 -13.45 25.42 -22.19
N GLY A 500 -12.66 26.49 -22.15
CA GLY A 500 -13.04 27.81 -21.71
C GLY A 500 -12.53 28.21 -20.32
N LEU A 501 -11.75 27.35 -19.66
CA LEU A 501 -11.13 27.67 -18.38
C LEU A 501 -10.07 28.75 -18.56
N LYS A 502 -9.99 29.67 -17.59
CA LYS A 502 -9.12 30.83 -17.60
C LYS A 502 -8.05 30.68 -16.52
N GLU A 503 -7.04 31.57 -16.58
CA GLU A 503 -6.08 31.72 -15.49
C GLU A 503 -6.80 31.79 -14.13
N GLY A 504 -6.33 31.01 -13.18
CA GLY A 504 -6.92 30.88 -11.85
C GLY A 504 -8.11 29.92 -11.74
N SER A 505 -8.64 29.40 -12.88
CA SER A 505 -9.64 28.34 -12.80
C SER A 505 -9.02 27.09 -12.21
N ALA A 506 -9.68 26.48 -11.23
CA ALA A 506 -9.25 25.25 -10.60
C ALA A 506 -10.03 24.04 -11.12
N VAL A 507 -9.33 22.93 -11.33
CA VAL A 507 -9.92 21.62 -11.65
C VAL A 507 -9.50 20.66 -10.53
N THR A 508 -10.48 20.00 -9.93
CA THR A 508 -10.26 19.06 -8.82
C THR A 508 -10.55 17.63 -9.28
N PHE A 509 -9.68 16.71 -8.90
CA PHE A 509 -9.76 15.29 -9.22
C PHE A 509 -9.88 14.52 -7.90
N ARG A 510 -11.00 13.81 -7.70
CA ARG A 510 -11.28 13.01 -6.51
C ARG A 510 -11.33 11.54 -6.89
N TYR A 511 -10.67 10.69 -6.11
CA TYR A 511 -10.47 9.29 -6.42
C TYR A 511 -11.23 8.38 -5.48
N GLY A 512 -11.71 7.24 -5.99
CA GLY A 512 -12.33 6.22 -5.17
C GLY A 512 -12.53 4.89 -5.89
N GLU A 513 -12.74 3.86 -5.08
CA GLU A 513 -12.88 2.48 -5.56
C GLU A 513 -14.30 2.17 -6.07
N LEU A 514 -15.30 2.87 -5.54
CA LEU A 514 -16.72 2.74 -5.88
C LEU A 514 -17.38 4.11 -6.09
N THR A 515 -18.63 4.06 -6.53
CA THR A 515 -19.51 5.23 -6.55
C THR A 515 -20.65 5.06 -5.54
N ASN A 516 -21.16 6.17 -5.03
CA ASN A 516 -22.33 6.22 -4.15
C ASN A 516 -23.56 5.58 -4.81
N SER A 517 -24.31 4.79 -4.05
CA SER A 517 -25.48 4.05 -4.52
C SER A 517 -26.63 4.18 -3.52
N GLU A 518 -27.89 4.18 -4.02
CA GLU A 518 -29.09 4.12 -3.18
C GLU A 518 -29.11 2.87 -2.25
N GLN A 519 -28.40 1.83 -2.63
CA GLN A 519 -28.33 0.58 -1.86
C GLN A 519 -27.30 0.63 -0.73
N MET A 520 -26.34 1.58 -0.76
CA MET A 520 -25.38 1.74 0.33
C MET A 520 -26.01 2.46 1.52
N VAL A 521 -25.84 1.88 2.73
CA VAL A 521 -26.26 2.52 3.98
C VAL A 521 -25.24 3.53 4.49
N ASN A 522 -23.99 3.43 4.02
CA ASN A 522 -22.90 4.35 4.32
C ASN A 522 -22.46 5.14 3.07
N ALA A 523 -23.40 5.48 2.19
CA ALA A 523 -23.14 6.44 1.14
C ALA A 523 -22.75 7.80 1.76
N ASP A 524 -21.75 8.46 1.19
CA ASP A 524 -21.18 9.71 1.68
C ASP A 524 -21.35 10.89 0.70
N GLY A 525 -22.19 10.71 -0.33
CA GLY A 525 -22.47 11.71 -1.34
C GLY A 525 -23.67 11.35 -2.21
N PRO A 526 -24.04 12.22 -3.17
CA PRO A 526 -25.09 11.95 -4.13
C PRO A 526 -24.85 10.67 -4.93
N VAL A 527 -25.92 9.98 -5.32
CA VAL A 527 -25.85 8.74 -6.11
C VAL A 527 -25.05 8.97 -7.41
N GLY A 528 -24.08 8.11 -7.65
CA GLY A 528 -23.19 8.14 -8.81
C GLY A 528 -21.92 8.97 -8.65
N THR A 529 -21.79 9.80 -7.59
CA THR A 529 -20.51 10.46 -7.23
C THR A 529 -19.55 9.46 -6.62
N VAL A 530 -18.27 9.80 -6.57
CA VAL A 530 -17.24 8.92 -5.98
C VAL A 530 -17.50 8.72 -4.49
N TRP A 531 -17.44 7.45 -4.03
CA TRP A 531 -17.57 7.07 -2.63
C TRP A 531 -16.20 6.99 -1.96
N THR A 532 -16.06 7.59 -0.78
CA THR A 532 -14.78 7.75 -0.06
C THR A 532 -14.81 7.32 1.41
N ALA A 533 -15.93 6.77 1.88
CA ALA A 533 -16.09 6.43 3.30
C ALA A 533 -15.12 5.35 3.84
N ASN A 534 -14.35 4.66 2.97
CA ASN A 534 -13.34 3.68 3.35
C ASN A 534 -11.90 4.21 3.29
N LEU A 535 -11.71 5.49 3.04
CA LEU A 535 -10.36 6.06 2.83
C LEU A 535 -9.69 6.50 4.13
N PHE A 536 -10.31 6.27 5.28
CA PHE A 536 -9.88 6.77 6.59
C PHE A 536 -9.78 8.30 6.56
N THR A 537 -8.57 8.86 6.70
CA THR A 537 -8.31 10.29 6.61
C THR A 537 -7.59 10.68 5.32
N ALA A 538 -7.30 9.74 4.42
CA ALA A 538 -6.73 10.05 3.12
C ALA A 538 -7.70 10.90 2.30
N ARG A 539 -7.25 12.06 1.91
CA ARG A 539 -8.06 13.03 1.15
C ARG A 539 -8.37 12.54 -0.26
N ALA A 540 -7.47 11.75 -0.84
CA ALA A 540 -7.54 11.19 -2.19
C ALA A 540 -8.03 12.21 -3.23
N THR A 541 -7.42 13.40 -3.22
CA THR A 541 -7.87 14.53 -4.04
C THR A 541 -6.67 15.33 -4.53
N ASP A 542 -6.59 15.51 -5.85
CA ASP A 542 -5.59 16.35 -6.48
C ASP A 542 -6.24 17.58 -7.10
N ARG A 543 -5.46 18.65 -7.24
CA ARG A 543 -5.95 19.91 -7.80
C ARG A 543 -4.96 20.53 -8.77
N TYR A 544 -5.48 21.00 -9.88
CA TYR A 544 -4.74 21.76 -10.86
C TYR A 544 -5.34 23.16 -11.04
N VAL A 545 -4.51 24.20 -10.96
CA VAL A 545 -4.92 25.59 -11.22
C VAL A 545 -4.31 26.06 -12.54
N VAL A 546 -5.15 26.53 -13.43
CA VAL A 546 -4.78 26.95 -14.79
C VAL A 546 -3.92 28.22 -14.74
N GLY A 547 -2.73 28.15 -15.32
CA GLY A 547 -1.82 29.28 -15.44
C GLY A 547 -2.10 30.21 -16.61
N LYS A 548 -1.23 31.18 -16.84
CA LYS A 548 -1.34 32.22 -17.88
C LYS A 548 -1.31 31.63 -19.30
N GLU A 549 -2.08 32.24 -20.20
CA GLU A 549 -2.22 31.80 -21.59
C GLU A 549 -0.90 31.94 -22.41
N GLU A 550 -0.09 32.93 -22.11
CA GLU A 550 1.12 33.26 -22.89
C GLU A 550 2.24 32.22 -22.75
N GLU A 551 2.29 31.48 -21.65
CA GLU A 551 3.31 30.47 -21.37
C GLU A 551 2.96 29.11 -21.97
N ALA A 552 1.69 28.82 -22.20
CA ALA A 552 1.23 27.59 -22.85
C ALA A 552 1.65 27.47 -24.33
N THR A 553 2.03 28.55 -24.97
CA THR A 553 2.32 28.60 -26.41
C THR A 553 3.79 28.45 -26.78
N GLN A 554 4.74 28.45 -25.83
CA GLN A 554 6.16 28.30 -26.09
C GLN A 554 6.69 26.86 -25.86
N GLY A 555 6.06 25.87 -26.45
CA GLY A 555 6.68 24.54 -26.61
C GLY A 555 6.49 23.56 -25.44
N LYS A 556 5.58 23.82 -24.54
CA LYS A 556 5.11 22.88 -23.52
C LYS A 556 3.82 22.22 -24.00
N ASP A 557 3.93 21.29 -24.94
CA ASP A 557 2.91 20.26 -25.21
C ASP A 557 3.07 19.11 -24.16
N GLU A 558 3.31 19.42 -22.91
CA GLU A 558 3.54 18.39 -21.90
C GLU A 558 2.28 18.19 -21.09
N SER A 559 1.80 16.95 -21.06
CA SER A 559 0.75 16.52 -20.15
C SER A 559 1.18 16.79 -18.71
N VAL A 560 0.24 17.22 -17.88
CA VAL A 560 0.42 17.33 -16.44
C VAL A 560 0.05 16.00 -15.80
N THR A 561 0.90 15.54 -14.89
CA THR A 561 0.70 14.34 -14.06
C THR A 561 0.87 14.72 -12.61
N PHE A 562 0.01 14.24 -11.73
CA PHE A 562 0.23 14.34 -10.29
C PHE A 562 1.21 13.22 -9.91
N ALA A 563 2.50 13.57 -9.89
CA ALA A 563 3.59 12.57 -9.84
C ALA A 563 4.12 12.31 -8.43
N HIS A 564 3.71 13.11 -7.44
CA HIS A 564 4.28 13.08 -6.10
C HIS A 564 3.30 12.52 -5.05
N THR A 565 2.23 11.91 -5.55
CA THR A 565 1.20 11.19 -4.80
C THR A 565 0.71 10.00 -5.61
N TYR A 566 -0.05 9.09 -4.99
CA TYR A 566 -0.81 8.07 -5.71
C TYR A 566 -2.08 7.71 -4.93
N HIS A 567 -3.05 7.17 -5.64
CA HIS A 567 -4.36 6.80 -5.11
C HIS A 567 -4.72 5.38 -5.52
N GLY A 568 -5.56 4.70 -4.73
CA GLY A 568 -6.21 3.45 -5.12
C GLY A 568 -7.61 3.76 -5.63
N PHE A 569 -7.90 3.49 -6.93
CA PHE A 569 -9.16 3.90 -7.52
C PHE A 569 -9.56 3.09 -8.75
N ARG A 570 -10.85 3.05 -8.99
CA ARG A 570 -11.47 2.73 -10.27
C ARG A 570 -12.14 3.96 -10.88
N PHE A 571 -12.64 4.85 -10.04
CA PHE A 571 -13.41 6.02 -10.45
C PHE A 571 -12.66 7.30 -10.10
N VAL A 572 -12.75 8.28 -11.02
CA VAL A 572 -12.24 9.64 -10.78
C VAL A 572 -13.37 10.61 -11.04
N GLU A 573 -13.72 11.39 -10.04
CA GLU A 573 -14.66 12.50 -10.15
C GLU A 573 -13.90 13.79 -10.40
N VAL A 574 -14.24 14.48 -11.49
CA VAL A 574 -13.59 15.73 -11.88
C VAL A 574 -14.61 16.87 -11.82
N THR A 575 -14.27 17.90 -11.06
CA THR A 575 -15.06 19.13 -10.93
C THR A 575 -14.30 20.35 -11.46
N GLY A 576 -14.98 21.48 -11.61
CA GLY A 576 -14.39 22.69 -12.19
C GLY A 576 -14.41 22.71 -13.72
N LEU A 577 -15.08 21.76 -14.36
CA LEU A 577 -15.22 21.65 -15.81
C LEU A 577 -16.64 21.98 -16.29
N ASP A 578 -16.77 22.60 -17.47
CA ASP A 578 -18.07 22.76 -18.16
C ASP A 578 -18.46 21.53 -19.00
N LYS A 579 -17.52 20.65 -19.29
CA LYS A 579 -17.73 19.42 -20.09
C LYS A 579 -16.65 18.38 -19.80
N ALA A 580 -16.99 17.12 -19.98
CA ALA A 580 -16.07 16.00 -19.81
C ALA A 580 -14.83 16.09 -20.71
N LEU A 581 -13.68 15.69 -20.19
CA LEU A 581 -12.44 15.49 -20.95
C LEU A 581 -12.54 14.22 -21.82
N SER A 582 -11.85 14.19 -22.94
CA SER A 582 -11.81 13.03 -23.83
C SER A 582 -10.66 12.07 -23.47
N ASN A 583 -10.74 10.82 -23.93
CA ASN A 583 -9.65 9.85 -23.80
C ASN A 583 -8.34 10.29 -24.48
N ASP A 584 -8.38 11.24 -25.42
CA ASP A 584 -7.16 11.77 -26.04
C ASP A 584 -6.41 12.71 -25.08
N SER A 585 -7.09 13.29 -24.09
CA SER A 585 -6.59 14.33 -23.21
C SER A 585 -6.60 13.98 -21.72
N PHE A 586 -7.15 12.84 -21.33
CA PHE A 586 -7.26 12.41 -19.94
C PHE A 586 -7.09 10.89 -19.84
N LYS A 587 -6.13 10.45 -19.07
CA LYS A 587 -5.76 9.04 -18.87
C LYS A 587 -5.44 8.76 -17.41
N ALA A 588 -5.56 7.50 -17.02
CA ALA A 588 -4.97 7.02 -15.79
C ALA A 588 -3.64 6.31 -16.05
N LEU A 589 -2.72 6.46 -15.11
CA LEU A 589 -1.45 5.76 -15.05
C LEU A 589 -1.51 4.74 -13.92
N VAL A 590 -1.40 3.46 -14.24
CA VAL A 590 -1.30 2.39 -13.24
C VAL A 590 0.14 2.36 -12.74
N LEU A 591 0.32 2.60 -11.44
CA LEU A 591 1.64 2.60 -10.81
C LEU A 591 1.90 1.28 -10.11
N SER A 592 3.12 0.80 -10.22
CA SER A 592 3.65 -0.35 -9.48
C SER A 592 5.17 -0.31 -9.54
N SER A 593 5.85 -1.00 -8.63
CA SER A 593 7.26 -1.36 -8.83
C SER A 593 7.39 -2.09 -10.17
N GLY A 594 8.35 -1.67 -10.99
CA GLY A 594 8.44 -1.99 -12.42
C GLY A 594 8.86 -3.42 -12.74
N MET A 595 8.33 -4.40 -12.00
CA MET A 595 8.64 -5.83 -12.17
C MET A 595 8.01 -6.39 -13.46
N ASP A 596 8.74 -7.25 -14.13
CA ASP A 596 8.25 -8.01 -15.29
C ASP A 596 7.20 -9.05 -14.88
N GLU A 597 6.17 -9.24 -15.70
CA GLU A 597 5.28 -10.40 -15.56
C GLU A 597 5.98 -11.69 -15.99
N THR A 598 5.96 -12.70 -15.12
CA THR A 598 6.56 -14.02 -15.34
C THR A 598 5.53 -15.13 -15.49
N GLY A 599 4.36 -14.97 -14.85
CA GLY A 599 3.29 -15.94 -14.83
C GLY A 599 2.16 -15.65 -15.81
N LYS A 600 1.60 -16.72 -16.40
CA LYS A 600 0.34 -16.64 -17.16
C LYS A 600 -0.50 -17.87 -16.86
N PHE A 601 -1.80 -17.65 -16.74
CA PHE A 601 -2.76 -18.72 -16.47
C PHE A 601 -4.08 -18.50 -17.20
N SER A 602 -4.70 -19.59 -17.66
CA SER A 602 -6.04 -19.62 -18.20
C SER A 602 -6.65 -21.01 -18.02
N CYS A 603 -7.94 -21.10 -17.78
CA CYS A 603 -8.66 -22.37 -17.68
C CYS A 603 -10.09 -22.26 -18.21
N SER A 604 -10.84 -23.37 -18.16
CA SER A 604 -12.23 -23.45 -18.62
C SER A 604 -13.25 -22.68 -17.77
N SER A 605 -12.85 -22.13 -16.62
CA SER A 605 -13.73 -21.38 -15.71
C SER A 605 -13.54 -19.88 -15.84
N ASP A 606 -14.55 -19.15 -16.27
CA ASP A 606 -14.53 -17.69 -16.35
C ASP A 606 -14.35 -17.04 -14.96
N ILE A 607 -14.88 -17.66 -13.90
CA ILE A 607 -14.76 -17.16 -12.52
C ILE A 607 -13.29 -17.21 -12.11
N ILE A 608 -12.62 -18.34 -12.30
CA ILE A 608 -11.21 -18.50 -11.94
C ILE A 608 -10.33 -17.55 -12.77
N ASN A 609 -10.57 -17.42 -14.08
CA ASN A 609 -9.83 -16.49 -14.93
C ASN A 609 -9.99 -15.03 -14.46
N ARG A 610 -11.18 -14.63 -14.02
CA ARG A 610 -11.42 -13.29 -13.47
C ARG A 610 -10.75 -13.13 -12.10
N LEU A 611 -10.81 -14.13 -11.22
CA LEU A 611 -10.11 -14.09 -9.94
C LEU A 611 -8.60 -13.95 -10.14
N TYR A 612 -8.03 -14.71 -11.05
CA TYR A 612 -6.61 -14.60 -11.42
C TYR A 612 -6.25 -13.18 -11.90
N SER A 613 -7.07 -12.60 -12.77
CA SER A 613 -6.88 -11.21 -13.22
C SER A 613 -6.97 -10.21 -12.06
N ASN A 614 -7.99 -10.33 -11.20
CA ASN A 614 -8.14 -9.47 -10.03
C ASN A 614 -6.95 -9.60 -9.08
N SER A 615 -6.47 -10.83 -8.85
CA SER A 615 -5.30 -11.10 -8.01
C SER A 615 -4.03 -10.46 -8.55
N GLY A 616 -3.82 -10.50 -9.87
CA GLY A 616 -2.72 -9.79 -10.51
C GLY A 616 -2.79 -8.27 -10.28
N TYR A 617 -3.99 -7.67 -10.45
CA TYR A 617 -4.17 -6.25 -10.19
C TYR A 617 -4.03 -5.90 -8.71
N SER A 618 -4.57 -6.70 -7.78
CA SER A 618 -4.40 -6.45 -6.34
C SER A 618 -2.93 -6.55 -5.93
N THR A 619 -2.20 -7.53 -6.42
CA THR A 619 -0.78 -7.70 -6.11
C THR A 619 0.03 -6.49 -6.59
N ARG A 620 -0.07 -6.12 -7.87
CA ARG A 620 0.73 -4.98 -8.39
C ARG A 620 0.30 -3.63 -7.82
N SER A 621 -0.97 -3.45 -7.44
CA SER A 621 -1.45 -2.22 -6.80
C SER A 621 -0.86 -2.01 -5.41
N ASN A 622 -0.53 -3.09 -4.73
CA ASN A 622 0.04 -3.10 -3.38
C ASN A 622 1.56 -3.34 -3.38
N PHE A 623 2.20 -3.30 -4.56
CA PHE A 623 3.65 -3.40 -4.71
C PHE A 623 4.22 -2.04 -5.15
N ILE A 624 4.20 -1.10 -4.22
CA ILE A 624 4.73 0.26 -4.38
C ILE A 624 5.97 0.38 -3.48
N ASP A 625 7.12 0.03 -4.05
CA ASP A 625 8.46 -0.01 -3.45
C ASP A 625 8.63 -1.06 -2.33
N VAL A 626 7.59 -1.31 -1.54
CA VAL A 626 7.45 -2.40 -0.58
C VAL A 626 6.06 -3.04 -0.73
N PRO A 627 5.83 -4.27 -0.25
CA PRO A 627 4.49 -4.85 -0.22
C PRO A 627 3.61 -4.09 0.78
N THR A 628 2.66 -3.31 0.29
CA THR A 628 1.69 -2.60 1.12
C THR A 628 0.42 -3.42 1.30
N ASP A 629 -0.29 -3.19 2.39
CA ASP A 629 -1.59 -3.82 2.69
C ASP A 629 -2.69 -3.33 1.76
N CYS A 630 -2.73 -2.02 1.53
CA CYS A 630 -3.75 -1.34 0.75
C CYS A 630 -3.14 -0.24 -0.14
N SER A 631 -3.94 0.34 -1.05
CA SER A 631 -3.48 1.36 -1.99
C SER A 631 -4.26 2.67 -1.94
N GLN A 632 -5.44 2.71 -1.27
CA GLN A 632 -6.39 3.80 -1.39
C GLN A 632 -6.50 4.70 -0.16
N ARG A 633 -6.26 4.17 1.04
CA ARG A 633 -6.40 4.88 2.32
C ARG A 633 -5.03 5.30 2.87
N ASP A 634 -5.00 6.06 3.95
CA ASP A 634 -3.78 6.53 4.58
C ASP A 634 -3.15 5.51 5.57
N GLU A 635 -3.14 4.24 5.20
CA GLU A 635 -2.39 3.15 5.81
C GLU A 635 -1.17 2.82 4.95
N ARG A 636 -1.33 2.05 3.88
CA ARG A 636 -0.29 1.73 2.86
C ARG A 636 1.03 1.32 3.50
N LEU A 637 0.94 0.37 4.44
CA LEU A 637 2.05 -0.09 5.26
C LEU A 637 2.55 -1.45 4.79
N GLY A 638 3.83 -1.72 5.04
CA GLY A 638 4.45 -3.01 4.76
C GLY A 638 4.09 -4.06 5.79
N TRP A 639 2.80 -4.43 5.91
CA TRP A 639 2.33 -5.47 6.80
C TRP A 639 2.90 -6.84 6.41
N ALA A 640 3.60 -7.47 7.34
CA ALA A 640 4.35 -8.69 7.08
C ALA A 640 3.43 -9.91 6.85
N GLY A 641 2.28 -9.95 7.49
CA GLY A 641 1.28 -11.00 7.26
C GLY A 641 0.75 -11.01 5.84
N ASP A 642 0.42 -9.81 5.29
CA ASP A 642 0.01 -9.63 3.89
C ASP A 642 1.12 -10.01 2.92
N ALA A 643 2.34 -9.49 3.18
CA ALA A 643 3.51 -9.75 2.35
C ALA A 643 3.83 -11.25 2.27
N GLN A 644 3.77 -11.96 3.40
CA GLN A 644 3.98 -13.40 3.49
C GLN A 644 2.88 -14.16 2.72
N ALA A 645 1.62 -13.85 3.00
CA ALA A 645 0.50 -14.57 2.41
C ALA A 645 0.56 -14.55 0.87
N VAL A 646 0.80 -13.39 0.27
CA VAL A 646 0.82 -13.23 -1.19
C VAL A 646 2.14 -13.66 -1.84
N SER A 647 3.22 -13.87 -1.07
CA SER A 647 4.59 -14.00 -1.59
C SER A 647 4.73 -15.06 -2.67
N LEU A 648 4.19 -16.26 -2.47
CA LEU A 648 4.32 -17.36 -3.43
C LEU A 648 3.61 -17.03 -4.76
N PHE A 649 2.37 -16.49 -4.71
CA PHE A 649 1.68 -16.05 -5.91
C PHE A 649 2.44 -14.93 -6.63
N ALA A 650 2.89 -13.94 -5.87
CA ALA A 650 3.62 -12.81 -6.43
C ALA A 650 4.89 -13.23 -7.18
N ILE A 651 5.65 -14.18 -6.63
CA ILE A 651 6.87 -14.72 -7.24
C ILE A 651 6.57 -15.53 -8.52
N TYR A 652 5.43 -16.23 -8.59
CA TYR A 652 5.00 -16.87 -9.85
C TYR A 652 4.52 -15.85 -10.86
N GLN A 653 3.83 -14.79 -10.42
CA GLN A 653 3.21 -13.82 -11.31
C GLN A 653 4.18 -12.77 -11.83
N TYR A 654 5.17 -12.37 -11.01
CA TYR A 654 6.13 -11.31 -11.30
C TYR A 654 7.56 -11.74 -10.98
N ASP A 655 8.54 -11.12 -11.60
CA ASP A 655 9.96 -11.21 -11.22
C ASP A 655 10.19 -10.39 -9.95
N ALA A 656 9.78 -10.93 -8.81
CA ALA A 656 9.72 -10.24 -7.52
C ALA A 656 10.95 -10.48 -6.63
N GLU A 657 12.06 -11.03 -7.18
CA GLU A 657 13.26 -11.38 -6.41
C GLU A 657 13.83 -10.17 -5.66
N ASN A 658 14.18 -9.12 -6.41
CA ASN A 658 14.81 -7.94 -5.84
C ASN A 658 13.82 -7.15 -4.94
N PHE A 659 12.55 -7.11 -5.32
CA PHE A 659 11.50 -6.49 -4.54
C PHE A 659 11.41 -7.09 -3.12
N TYR A 660 11.34 -8.40 -3.01
CA TYR A 660 11.31 -9.05 -1.71
C TYR A 660 12.67 -9.05 -0.98
N LYS A 661 13.80 -9.06 -1.68
CA LYS A 661 15.11 -8.85 -1.04
C LYS A 661 15.20 -7.49 -0.35
N ASN A 662 14.69 -6.44 -0.99
CA ASN A 662 14.60 -5.11 -0.39
C ASN A 662 13.69 -5.11 0.86
N TYR A 663 12.54 -5.76 0.78
CA TYR A 663 11.64 -5.89 1.92
C TYR A 663 12.27 -6.69 3.09
N LEU A 664 12.93 -7.81 2.81
CA LEU A 664 13.68 -8.57 3.81
C LEU A 664 14.79 -7.75 4.47
N ARG A 665 15.43 -6.84 3.73
CA ARG A 665 16.41 -5.90 4.28
C ARG A 665 15.77 -4.95 5.29
N ALA A 666 14.61 -4.39 4.96
CA ALA A 666 13.86 -3.54 5.88
C ALA A 666 13.47 -4.30 7.15
N MET A 667 12.92 -5.51 7.02
CA MET A 667 12.55 -6.36 8.16
C MET A 667 13.75 -6.63 9.08
N ARG A 668 14.93 -6.97 8.52
CA ARG A 668 16.14 -7.18 9.33
C ARG A 668 16.63 -5.92 10.03
N SER A 669 16.52 -4.77 9.35
CA SER A 669 16.99 -3.50 9.90
C SER A 669 16.17 -3.03 11.10
N GLU A 670 14.91 -3.46 11.19
CA GLU A 670 14.00 -3.13 12.29
C GLU A 670 13.87 -4.25 13.33
N GLN A 671 14.58 -5.40 13.14
CA GLN A 671 14.58 -6.48 14.11
C GLN A 671 15.16 -6.01 15.45
N SER A 672 14.44 -6.24 16.55
CA SER A 672 14.89 -5.86 17.89
C SER A 672 16.07 -6.69 18.37
N GLU A 673 16.75 -6.20 19.40
CA GLU A 673 17.95 -6.86 19.97
C GLU A 673 17.66 -8.28 20.50
N ASP A 674 16.46 -8.52 21.02
CA ASP A 674 16.02 -9.83 21.50
C ASP A 674 15.58 -10.80 20.39
N GLY A 675 15.59 -10.35 19.15
CA GLY A 675 15.29 -11.15 17.97
C GLY A 675 13.85 -11.03 17.44
N CYS A 676 13.01 -10.21 18.07
CA CYS A 676 11.64 -9.97 17.61
C CYS A 676 11.64 -9.27 16.24
N PHE A 677 10.92 -9.81 15.26
CA PHE A 677 10.58 -9.08 14.05
C PHE A 677 9.34 -8.22 14.27
N MET A 678 9.34 -7.05 13.64
CA MET A 678 8.17 -6.17 13.61
C MET A 678 7.10 -6.72 12.65
N ASP A 679 5.84 -6.40 12.92
CA ASP A 679 4.72 -6.83 12.05
C ASP A 679 4.63 -5.99 10.79
N VAL A 680 5.26 -4.81 10.79
CA VAL A 680 5.29 -3.85 9.68
C VAL A 680 6.71 -3.39 9.44
N ALA A 681 7.14 -3.34 8.17
CA ALA A 681 8.43 -2.77 7.77
C ALA A 681 8.35 -2.15 6.35
N PRO A 682 9.04 -1.02 6.10
CA PRO A 682 9.66 -0.12 7.08
C PRO A 682 8.60 0.67 7.85
N PHE A 683 8.70 0.74 9.15
CA PHE A 683 7.77 1.53 9.94
C PHE A 683 8.27 1.83 11.37
N ASN A 684 9.14 0.97 11.91
CA ASN A 684 9.67 1.06 13.28
C ASN A 684 8.55 1.27 14.32
N THR A 685 7.48 0.47 14.26
CA THR A 685 6.47 0.43 15.31
C THR A 685 6.97 -0.42 16.45
N ARG A 686 6.27 -0.32 17.58
CA ARG A 686 6.43 -1.27 18.68
C ARG A 686 5.56 -2.52 18.52
N PHE A 687 4.89 -2.66 17.37
CA PHE A 687 4.10 -3.84 17.04
C PHE A 687 5.01 -4.91 16.45
N GLY A 688 5.12 -6.04 17.11
CA GLY A 688 5.95 -7.14 16.63
C GLY A 688 5.84 -8.37 17.51
N GLY A 689 6.44 -9.44 17.04
CA GLY A 689 6.47 -10.71 17.76
C GLY A 689 5.25 -11.60 17.52
N HIS A 690 4.36 -11.24 16.60
CA HIS A 690 3.17 -12.02 16.31
C HIS A 690 3.46 -13.08 15.26
N SER A 691 3.02 -14.31 15.51
CA SER A 691 3.16 -15.44 14.58
C SER A 691 2.45 -15.12 13.25
N CYS A 692 2.92 -15.74 12.16
CA CYS A 692 2.56 -15.44 10.78
C CYS A 692 3.13 -14.10 10.26
N TRP A 693 3.08 -13.01 11.02
CA TRP A 693 3.69 -11.72 10.68
C TRP A 693 5.21 -11.75 10.86
N GLY A 694 5.67 -12.07 12.07
CA GLY A 694 7.10 -12.21 12.35
C GLY A 694 7.76 -13.40 11.63
N ASP A 695 6.98 -14.37 11.17
CA ASP A 695 7.43 -15.51 10.38
C ASP A 695 7.65 -15.17 8.89
N ALA A 696 7.14 -14.03 8.43
CA ALA A 696 7.23 -13.61 7.03
C ALA A 696 8.66 -13.65 6.48
N PRO A 697 9.72 -13.16 7.17
CA PRO A 697 11.07 -13.23 6.65
C PRO A 697 11.56 -14.67 6.42
N VAL A 698 11.13 -15.62 7.25
CA VAL A 698 11.49 -17.04 7.10
C VAL A 698 10.87 -17.63 5.84
N VAL A 699 9.56 -17.43 5.66
CA VAL A 699 8.82 -17.99 4.52
C VAL A 699 9.24 -17.34 3.21
N ILE A 700 9.36 -16.02 3.19
CA ILE A 700 9.75 -15.26 1.99
C ILE A 700 11.16 -15.65 1.55
N ALA A 701 12.14 -15.72 2.48
CA ALA A 701 13.51 -16.11 2.15
C ALA A 701 13.58 -17.54 1.57
N TRP A 702 12.79 -18.47 2.13
CA TRP A 702 12.72 -19.83 1.61
C TRP A 702 12.07 -19.91 0.23
N ASN A 703 10.96 -19.19 0.02
CA ASN A 703 10.29 -19.12 -1.27
C ASN A 703 11.20 -18.53 -2.35
N LEU A 704 11.93 -17.45 -2.05
CA LEU A 704 12.90 -16.87 -3.00
C LEU A 704 14.02 -17.88 -3.34
N TYR A 705 14.56 -18.55 -2.36
CA TYR A 705 15.59 -19.57 -2.60
C TYR A 705 15.08 -20.70 -3.51
N LEU A 706 13.89 -21.21 -3.26
CA LEU A 706 13.31 -22.27 -4.09
C LEU A 706 13.06 -21.82 -5.52
N GLN A 707 12.54 -20.60 -5.70
CA GLN A 707 12.14 -20.12 -7.03
C GLN A 707 13.31 -19.64 -7.88
N TYR A 708 14.29 -18.96 -7.27
CA TYR A 708 15.40 -18.35 -8.00
C TYR A 708 16.75 -19.10 -7.85
N GLY A 709 16.85 -20.00 -6.88
CA GLY A 709 18.11 -20.73 -6.61
C GLY A 709 19.18 -19.85 -5.95
N ASP A 710 18.85 -18.61 -5.59
CA ASP A 710 19.80 -17.67 -5.00
C ASP A 710 20.08 -18.00 -3.53
N LYS A 711 21.21 -18.63 -3.30
CA LYS A 711 21.68 -18.98 -1.95
C LYS A 711 22.01 -17.75 -1.11
N LYS A 712 22.34 -16.61 -1.75
CA LYS A 712 22.71 -15.39 -1.03
C LYS A 712 21.55 -14.84 -0.21
N VAL A 713 20.31 -15.00 -0.65
CA VAL A 713 19.15 -14.59 0.14
C VAL A 713 19.08 -15.30 1.49
N LEU A 714 19.49 -16.57 1.54
CA LEU A 714 19.58 -17.29 2.80
C LEU A 714 20.78 -16.81 3.64
N GLU A 715 21.96 -16.62 3.01
CA GLU A 715 23.16 -16.14 3.69
C GLU A 715 22.94 -14.79 4.36
N ASP A 716 22.28 -13.86 3.68
CA ASP A 716 22.04 -12.50 4.15
C ASP A 716 21.02 -12.43 5.30
N ASN A 717 20.11 -13.40 5.40
CA ASN A 717 19.03 -13.40 6.38
C ASN A 717 19.24 -14.37 7.55
N TYR A 718 20.06 -15.40 7.40
CA TYR A 718 20.12 -16.54 8.31
C TYR A 718 20.26 -16.18 9.79
N ASP A 719 21.20 -15.30 10.12
CA ASP A 719 21.46 -14.92 11.52
C ASP A 719 20.27 -14.21 12.17
N SER A 720 19.51 -13.40 11.40
CA SER A 720 18.26 -12.76 11.84
C SER A 720 17.15 -13.78 12.03
N LEU A 721 17.04 -14.74 11.11
CA LEU A 721 16.04 -15.81 11.19
C LEU A 721 16.31 -16.72 12.39
N CYS A 722 17.57 -17.02 12.69
CA CYS A 722 17.94 -17.77 13.89
C CYS A 722 17.54 -17.04 15.19
N LYS A 723 17.75 -15.71 15.25
CA LYS A 723 17.33 -14.92 16.42
C LYS A 723 15.81 -14.92 16.57
N TRP A 724 15.05 -14.90 15.49
CA TRP A 724 13.60 -15.05 15.52
C TRP A 724 13.17 -16.36 16.17
N ILE A 725 13.73 -17.48 15.75
CA ILE A 725 13.41 -18.78 16.36
C ILE A 725 13.80 -18.82 17.83
N ASP A 726 14.95 -18.26 18.19
CA ASP A 726 15.37 -18.18 19.59
C ASP A 726 14.42 -17.27 20.41
N TYR A 727 13.88 -16.19 19.83
CA TYR A 727 12.84 -15.35 20.41
C TYR A 727 11.53 -16.13 20.65
N LEU A 728 11.06 -16.89 19.68
CA LEU A 728 9.83 -17.71 19.80
C LEU A 728 9.97 -18.75 20.92
N VAL A 729 11.14 -19.41 21.04
CA VAL A 729 11.41 -20.33 22.14
C VAL A 729 11.35 -19.60 23.49
N ASN A 730 11.96 -18.42 23.60
CA ASN A 730 12.04 -17.66 24.84
C ASN A 730 10.66 -17.11 25.30
N THR A 731 9.75 -16.86 24.36
CA THR A 731 8.39 -16.33 24.64
C THR A 731 7.34 -17.43 24.79
N SER A 732 7.64 -18.67 24.40
CA SER A 732 6.77 -19.84 24.58
C SER A 732 6.81 -20.39 26.01
N ASP A 733 5.76 -21.08 26.43
CA ASP A 733 5.72 -21.88 27.66
C ASP A 733 5.90 -23.36 27.30
N ASP A 734 7.09 -23.88 27.50
CA ASP A 734 7.43 -25.27 27.15
C ASP A 734 7.01 -25.62 25.69
N TYR A 735 7.43 -24.78 24.74
CA TYR A 735 7.12 -24.89 23.31
C TYR A 735 5.62 -24.75 22.94
N LEU A 736 4.79 -24.17 23.80
CA LEU A 736 3.42 -23.76 23.48
C LEU A 736 3.34 -22.25 23.52
N MET A 737 2.87 -21.64 22.44
CA MET A 737 2.56 -20.22 22.44
C MET A 737 1.34 -19.95 23.33
N THR A 738 1.37 -18.88 24.13
CA THR A 738 0.37 -18.66 25.18
C THR A 738 -0.56 -17.51 24.94
N SER A 739 -0.14 -16.54 24.15
CA SER A 739 -0.93 -15.37 23.73
C SER A 739 -0.14 -14.45 22.84
N GLY A 740 -0.77 -13.48 22.20
CA GLY A 740 -0.15 -12.34 21.55
C GLY A 740 -0.12 -12.38 20.04
N GLY A 741 -0.83 -13.31 19.40
CA GLY A 741 -0.99 -13.36 17.96
C GLY A 741 -2.24 -12.61 17.47
N TYR A 742 -2.36 -12.51 16.15
CA TYR A 742 -3.60 -12.07 15.48
C TYR A 742 -4.53 -13.26 15.18
N ALA A 743 -4.22 -14.43 15.72
CA ALA A 743 -4.89 -15.70 15.41
C ALA A 743 -4.93 -15.96 13.89
N ASP A 744 -6.08 -16.36 13.37
CA ASP A 744 -6.32 -16.43 11.93
C ASP A 744 -7.05 -15.16 11.47
N HIS A 745 -6.30 -14.07 11.33
CA HIS A 745 -6.82 -12.72 11.06
C HIS A 745 -7.80 -12.69 9.89
N LEU A 746 -8.93 -12.02 10.07
CA LEU A 746 -10.03 -11.90 9.10
C LEU A 746 -10.63 -13.25 8.62
N SER A 747 -10.48 -14.29 9.42
CA SER A 747 -11.12 -15.58 9.13
C SER A 747 -12.66 -15.49 9.26
N GLY A 748 -13.35 -16.30 8.46
CA GLY A 748 -14.80 -16.47 8.58
C GLY A 748 -15.21 -17.43 9.69
N GLN A 749 -14.25 -18.03 10.38
CA GLN A 749 -14.43 -19.01 11.46
C GLN A 749 -13.36 -18.83 12.53
N ASP A 750 -13.77 -18.87 13.79
CA ASP A 750 -12.81 -18.78 14.91
C ASP A 750 -11.84 -19.97 14.89
N THR A 751 -10.56 -19.66 14.98
CA THR A 751 -9.46 -20.63 15.15
C THR A 751 -8.72 -20.30 16.45
N ILE A 752 -8.35 -21.32 17.22
CA ILE A 752 -7.60 -21.12 18.47
C ILE A 752 -6.25 -20.46 18.15
N GLU A 753 -6.01 -19.25 18.69
CA GLU A 753 -4.79 -18.46 18.49
C GLU A 753 -3.53 -19.27 18.81
N THR A 754 -3.47 -19.87 19.99
CA THR A 754 -2.31 -20.66 20.41
C THR A 754 -2.03 -21.89 19.53
N LEU A 755 -3.06 -22.41 18.84
CA LEU A 755 -2.91 -23.48 17.85
C LEU A 755 -2.20 -22.96 16.59
N THR A 756 -2.67 -21.83 16.06
CA THR A 756 -2.06 -21.22 14.87
C THR A 756 -0.62 -20.81 15.16
N ASP A 757 -0.40 -20.12 16.28
CA ASP A 757 0.91 -19.60 16.65
C ASP A 757 1.94 -20.72 16.86
N THR A 758 1.57 -21.80 17.57
CA THR A 758 2.45 -22.94 17.78
C THR A 758 2.75 -23.69 16.47
N ALA A 759 1.79 -23.76 15.56
CA ALA A 759 1.99 -24.33 14.23
C ALA A 759 3.01 -23.54 13.42
N TRP A 760 2.91 -22.20 13.43
CA TRP A 760 3.86 -21.31 12.75
C TRP A 760 5.26 -21.42 13.33
N CYS A 761 5.42 -21.49 14.67
CA CYS A 761 6.70 -21.70 15.33
C CYS A 761 7.39 -23.00 14.86
N ALA A 762 6.63 -24.10 14.79
CA ALA A 762 7.17 -25.38 14.29
C ALA A 762 7.60 -25.27 12.83
N HIS A 763 6.81 -24.63 11.98
CA HIS A 763 7.11 -24.45 10.56
C HIS A 763 8.35 -23.60 10.33
N SER A 764 8.41 -22.42 10.95
CA SER A 764 9.56 -21.52 10.83
C SER A 764 10.86 -22.15 11.32
N ALA A 765 10.84 -22.84 12.46
CA ALA A 765 12.01 -23.54 12.96
C ALA A 765 12.48 -24.64 11.98
N ARG A 766 11.54 -25.35 11.35
CA ARG A 766 11.83 -26.36 10.34
C ARG A 766 12.44 -25.77 9.08
N LEU A 767 11.96 -24.63 8.61
CA LEU A 767 12.53 -23.92 7.47
C LEU A 767 13.94 -23.42 7.77
N VAL A 768 14.17 -22.83 8.95
CA VAL A 768 15.50 -22.36 9.37
C VAL A 768 16.49 -23.56 9.46
N SER A 769 16.05 -24.72 9.95
CA SER A 769 16.85 -25.95 9.90
C SER A 769 17.22 -26.35 8.47
N LYS A 770 16.26 -26.34 7.53
CA LYS A 770 16.52 -26.61 6.10
C LYS A 770 17.53 -25.61 5.52
N MET A 771 17.39 -24.33 5.82
CA MET A 771 18.32 -23.28 5.38
C MET A 771 19.72 -23.52 5.94
N GLY A 772 19.83 -23.91 7.22
CA GLY A 772 21.13 -24.30 7.84
C GLY A 772 21.81 -25.40 7.09
N LYS A 773 21.09 -26.46 6.65
CA LYS A 773 21.63 -27.54 5.82
C LYS A 773 22.13 -27.02 4.48
N VAL A 774 21.36 -26.18 3.79
CA VAL A 774 21.78 -25.56 2.51
C VAL A 774 23.06 -24.75 2.69
N LEU A 775 23.19 -24.04 3.81
CA LEU A 775 24.35 -23.20 4.14
C LEU A 775 25.55 -23.98 4.69
N GLY A 776 25.38 -25.29 4.97
CA GLY A 776 26.43 -26.12 5.57
C GLY A 776 26.66 -25.81 7.05
N LYS A 777 25.68 -25.24 7.75
CA LYS A 777 25.68 -24.95 9.19
C LYS A 777 25.04 -26.13 9.95
N GLU A 778 25.66 -27.28 9.97
CA GLU A 778 25.08 -28.54 10.44
C GLU A 778 24.63 -28.49 11.91
N GLU A 779 25.42 -27.87 12.80
CA GLU A 779 25.08 -27.74 14.24
C GLU A 779 23.82 -26.89 14.45
N ASP A 780 23.71 -25.79 13.72
CA ASP A 780 22.49 -24.94 13.76
C ASP A 780 21.31 -25.71 13.17
N ALA A 781 21.50 -26.39 12.05
CA ALA A 781 20.44 -27.16 11.40
C ALA A 781 19.88 -28.25 12.32
N GLU A 782 20.74 -28.96 13.09
CA GLU A 782 20.32 -29.94 14.09
C GLU A 782 19.55 -29.24 15.24
N LYS A 783 20.09 -28.11 15.78
CA LYS A 783 19.43 -27.33 16.83
C LYS A 783 18.00 -26.95 16.45
N TYR A 784 17.84 -26.34 15.27
CA TYR A 784 16.52 -25.85 14.83
C TYR A 784 15.58 -26.98 14.40
N ALA A 785 16.10 -28.14 13.98
CA ALA A 785 15.28 -29.33 13.80
C ALA A 785 14.69 -29.83 15.13
N GLU A 786 15.51 -29.92 16.18
CA GLU A 786 15.06 -30.33 17.52
C GLU A 786 14.00 -29.34 18.09
N ILE A 787 14.15 -28.05 17.84
CA ILE A 787 13.18 -27.03 18.22
C ILE A 787 11.87 -27.23 17.44
N ALA A 788 11.93 -27.43 16.14
CA ALA A 788 10.75 -27.70 15.32
C ALA A 788 9.99 -28.94 15.78
N ASP A 789 10.73 -30.00 16.08
CA ASP A 789 10.14 -31.24 16.60
C ASP A 789 9.49 -31.02 17.97
N SER A 790 10.11 -30.21 18.85
CA SER A 790 9.55 -29.89 20.16
C SER A 790 8.23 -29.11 20.07
N PHE A 791 8.15 -28.09 19.21
CA PHE A 791 6.88 -27.38 18.92
C PHE A 791 5.84 -28.32 18.30
N THR A 792 6.25 -29.18 17.36
CA THR A 792 5.38 -30.17 16.71
C THR A 792 4.80 -31.15 17.75
N GLU A 793 5.65 -31.74 18.59
CA GLU A 793 5.22 -32.64 19.66
C GLU A 793 4.26 -31.96 20.62
N LYS A 794 4.55 -30.70 21.00
CA LYS A 794 3.69 -29.94 21.90
C LYS A 794 2.33 -29.63 21.27
N TRP A 795 2.33 -29.23 19.99
CA TRP A 795 1.10 -29.02 19.21
C TRP A 795 0.27 -30.30 19.15
N GLN A 796 0.89 -31.45 18.84
CA GLN A 796 0.23 -32.76 18.82
C GLN A 796 -0.36 -33.13 20.18
N GLN A 797 0.41 -32.98 21.26
CA GLN A 797 -0.03 -33.30 22.62
C GLN A 797 -1.19 -32.46 23.09
N THR A 798 -1.25 -31.19 22.64
CA THR A 798 -2.25 -30.23 23.07
C THR A 798 -3.55 -30.34 22.27
N TYR A 799 -3.45 -30.51 20.96
CA TYR A 799 -4.61 -30.34 20.08
C TYR A 799 -5.10 -31.64 19.46
N ILE A 800 -4.28 -32.70 19.33
CA ILE A 800 -4.76 -33.97 18.78
C ILE A 800 -5.50 -34.76 19.86
N ARG A 801 -6.65 -35.30 19.51
CA ARG A 801 -7.39 -36.19 20.42
C ARG A 801 -6.66 -37.51 20.63
N GLN A 802 -6.59 -37.96 21.89
CA GLN A 802 -6.00 -39.26 22.23
C GLN A 802 -6.96 -40.45 21.97
N ASP A 803 -8.24 -40.20 21.81
CA ASP A 803 -9.27 -41.22 21.59
C ASP A 803 -9.94 -41.05 20.22
N TRP A 804 -9.50 -41.78 19.26
CA TRP A 804 -10.02 -41.81 17.89
C TRP A 804 -11.37 -42.52 17.78
N SER A 805 -11.89 -43.06 18.87
CA SER A 805 -13.00 -44.03 18.86
C SER A 805 -14.37 -43.46 18.54
N VAL A 806 -14.50 -42.14 18.49
CA VAL A 806 -15.85 -41.51 18.36
C VAL A 806 -16.04 -40.75 17.06
N GLY A 807 -15.29 -41.04 16.02
CA GLY A 807 -15.63 -40.72 14.62
C GLY A 807 -15.88 -39.30 14.19
N ALA A 808 -15.57 -38.27 14.99
CA ALA A 808 -16.03 -36.92 14.71
C ALA A 808 -14.93 -35.88 14.53
N GLY A 809 -13.67 -36.21 14.58
CA GLY A 809 -12.61 -35.25 14.30
C GLY A 809 -11.27 -35.71 14.86
N ILE A 810 -10.19 -35.22 14.27
CA ILE A 810 -8.83 -35.53 14.66
C ILE A 810 -8.38 -34.56 15.75
N LEU A 811 -8.82 -33.31 15.70
CA LEU A 811 -8.48 -32.26 16.64
C LEU A 811 -9.44 -32.24 17.85
N ALA A 812 -8.97 -31.72 18.96
CA ALA A 812 -9.74 -31.56 20.19
C ALA A 812 -10.95 -30.64 19.99
N ASP A 813 -11.94 -30.72 20.89
CA ASP A 813 -13.11 -29.85 20.84
C ASP A 813 -12.69 -28.39 20.91
N GLY A 814 -13.20 -27.57 19.99
CA GLY A 814 -12.85 -26.17 19.82
C GLY A 814 -11.60 -25.90 18.98
N ALA A 815 -10.83 -26.93 18.60
CA ALA A 815 -9.66 -26.76 17.72
C ALA A 815 -9.95 -27.05 16.24
N GLU A 816 -11.17 -27.47 15.90
CA GLU A 816 -11.53 -27.81 14.52
C GLU A 816 -11.90 -26.58 13.71
N SER A 817 -11.05 -26.22 12.75
CA SER A 817 -11.32 -25.24 11.70
C SER A 817 -10.58 -25.63 10.42
N GLU A 818 -10.99 -25.12 9.27
CA GLU A 818 -10.29 -25.34 8.00
C GLU A 818 -8.83 -24.88 8.11
N THR A 819 -8.56 -23.77 8.78
CA THR A 819 -7.21 -23.26 9.03
C THR A 819 -6.37 -24.23 9.84
N ALA A 820 -6.90 -24.75 10.95
CA ALA A 820 -6.16 -25.68 11.81
C ALA A 820 -5.74 -26.96 11.05
N TYR A 821 -6.62 -27.50 10.22
CA TYR A 821 -6.28 -28.66 9.39
C TYR A 821 -5.33 -28.30 8.26
N SER A 822 -5.50 -27.14 7.62
CA SER A 822 -4.64 -26.68 6.53
C SER A 822 -3.20 -26.49 7.00
N LEU A 823 -3.01 -25.82 8.16
CA LEU A 823 -1.69 -25.66 8.76
C LEU A 823 -1.09 -27.01 9.20
N GLY A 824 -1.90 -27.86 9.84
CA GLY A 824 -1.47 -29.18 10.27
C GLY A 824 -1.01 -30.09 9.13
N ILE A 825 -1.65 -30.01 7.97
CA ILE A 825 -1.27 -30.74 6.74
C ILE A 825 -0.04 -30.08 6.10
N ALA A 826 -0.12 -28.80 5.78
CA ALA A 826 0.93 -28.09 5.04
C ALA A 826 2.28 -28.01 5.80
N PHE A 827 2.23 -27.97 7.14
CA PHE A 827 3.42 -27.90 8.00
C PHE A 827 3.87 -29.25 8.52
N ASP A 828 3.23 -30.35 8.08
CA ASP A 828 3.57 -31.71 8.47
C ASP A 828 3.50 -31.93 10.00
N LEU A 829 2.44 -31.38 10.64
CA LEU A 829 2.28 -31.49 12.09
C LEU A 829 1.51 -32.74 12.53
N PHE A 830 0.70 -33.34 11.65
CA PHE A 830 0.00 -34.58 11.97
C PHE A 830 0.94 -35.80 11.91
N PRO A 831 0.85 -36.73 12.85
CA PRO A 831 1.49 -38.03 12.71
C PRO A 831 1.10 -38.74 11.41
N GLU A 832 2.03 -39.46 10.81
CA GLU A 832 1.87 -40.14 9.51
C GLU A 832 0.64 -41.05 9.45
N ASP A 833 0.34 -41.76 10.56
CA ASP A 833 -0.76 -42.71 10.64
C ASP A 833 -2.17 -42.08 10.70
N ILE A 834 -2.24 -40.72 10.88
CA ILE A 834 -3.52 -40.00 10.92
C ILE A 834 -3.62 -38.91 9.85
N MET A 835 -2.55 -38.68 9.10
CA MET A 835 -2.48 -37.62 8.08
C MET A 835 -3.63 -37.76 7.05
N ASP A 836 -3.88 -38.97 6.53
CA ASP A 836 -4.98 -39.22 5.58
C ASP A 836 -6.37 -38.91 6.22
N GLY A 837 -6.52 -39.21 7.50
CA GLY A 837 -7.72 -38.84 8.23
C GLY A 837 -7.91 -37.34 8.40
N ALA A 838 -6.80 -36.60 8.59
CA ALA A 838 -6.80 -35.14 8.65
C ALA A 838 -7.22 -34.52 7.31
N LYS A 839 -6.67 -35.03 6.20
CA LYS A 839 -7.05 -34.61 4.83
C LYS A 839 -8.53 -34.86 4.53
N GLU A 840 -9.06 -36.04 4.91
CA GLU A 840 -10.49 -36.34 4.76
C GLU A 840 -11.34 -35.43 5.65
N ARG A 841 -10.90 -35.12 6.87
CA ARG A 841 -11.61 -34.21 7.76
C ARG A 841 -11.66 -32.78 7.22
N LEU A 842 -10.59 -32.26 6.68
CA LEU A 842 -10.55 -30.96 6.00
C LEU A 842 -11.61 -30.91 4.89
N LYS A 843 -11.63 -31.91 4.01
CA LYS A 843 -12.66 -32.02 2.96
C LYS A 843 -14.09 -32.01 3.55
N LEU A 844 -14.34 -32.76 4.62
CA LEU A 844 -15.67 -32.82 5.24
C LEU A 844 -16.07 -31.47 5.84
N LEU A 845 -15.15 -30.72 6.48
CA LEU A 845 -15.41 -29.37 6.99
C LEU A 845 -15.80 -28.45 5.84
N THR A 846 -15.05 -28.45 4.75
CA THR A 846 -15.31 -27.67 3.54
C THR A 846 -16.70 -27.99 2.95
N GLU A 847 -17.07 -29.26 2.85
CA GLU A 847 -18.39 -29.69 2.36
C GLU A 847 -19.53 -29.26 3.31
N TYR A 848 -19.33 -29.38 4.62
CA TYR A 848 -20.31 -28.95 5.63
C TYR A 848 -20.45 -27.44 5.69
N GLY A 849 -19.34 -26.70 5.48
CA GLY A 849 -19.30 -25.26 5.34
C GLY A 849 -19.92 -24.72 4.03
N GLY A 850 -20.41 -25.62 3.14
CA GLY A 850 -21.04 -25.23 1.89
C GLY A 850 -20.07 -24.66 0.86
N PHE A 851 -18.81 -25.06 0.91
CA PHE A 851 -17.73 -24.57 0.05
C PHE A 851 -17.49 -23.06 0.19
N LEU A 852 -17.79 -22.46 1.35
CA LEU A 852 -17.40 -21.09 1.67
C LEU A 852 -15.90 -21.05 2.01
N PHE A 853 -15.32 -19.87 1.96
CA PHE A 853 -13.91 -19.67 2.26
C PHE A 853 -13.76 -19.11 3.68
N TYR A 854 -13.41 -19.95 4.64
CA TYR A 854 -13.29 -19.55 6.04
C TYR A 854 -11.88 -19.15 6.48
N PRO A 855 -10.79 -19.72 5.93
CA PRO A 855 -9.44 -19.37 6.39
C PRO A 855 -9.11 -17.89 6.26
N GLY A 856 -8.48 -17.34 7.30
CA GLY A 856 -7.89 -16.02 7.31
C GLY A 856 -6.42 -16.02 6.85
N TYR A 857 -5.67 -15.00 7.21
CA TYR A 857 -4.30 -14.77 6.72
C TYR A 857 -3.32 -15.89 7.06
N SER A 858 -3.48 -16.54 8.21
CA SER A 858 -2.65 -17.68 8.60
C SER A 858 -2.89 -18.93 7.74
N GLY A 859 -4.12 -19.20 7.38
CA GLY A 859 -4.52 -20.44 6.71
C GLY A 859 -4.69 -20.35 5.21
N MET A 860 -5.04 -19.15 4.67
CA MET A 860 -5.44 -19.01 3.26
C MET A 860 -4.38 -19.42 2.24
N PRO A 861 -3.05 -19.22 2.45
CA PRO A 861 -2.06 -19.62 1.47
C PRO A 861 -1.97 -21.16 1.29
N TYR A 862 -2.40 -21.92 2.28
CA TYR A 862 -2.21 -23.37 2.35
C TYR A 862 -3.49 -24.18 2.12
N TYR A 863 -4.67 -23.59 2.31
CA TYR A 863 -5.95 -24.27 2.34
C TYR A 863 -6.26 -25.06 1.08
N LEU A 864 -6.20 -24.41 -0.10
CA LEU A 864 -6.56 -25.07 -1.36
C LEU A 864 -5.57 -26.17 -1.74
N SER A 865 -4.29 -25.94 -1.51
CA SER A 865 -3.23 -26.95 -1.76
C SER A 865 -3.32 -28.13 -0.79
N SER A 866 -3.73 -27.90 0.48
CA SER A 866 -3.98 -29.00 1.42
C SER A 866 -5.17 -29.88 0.99
N LEU A 867 -6.22 -29.30 0.40
CA LEU A 867 -7.29 -30.07 -0.23
C LEU A 867 -6.78 -30.89 -1.42
N ALA A 868 -5.97 -30.26 -2.29
CA ALA A 868 -5.42 -30.94 -3.46
C ALA A 868 -4.49 -32.09 -3.08
N GLU A 869 -3.65 -31.91 -2.05
CA GLU A 869 -2.79 -32.96 -1.49
C GLU A 869 -3.57 -34.17 -0.97
N GLY A 870 -4.80 -33.94 -0.45
CA GLY A 870 -5.74 -34.99 -0.11
C GLY A 870 -6.39 -35.68 -1.32
N GLY A 871 -6.12 -35.22 -2.54
CA GLY A 871 -6.76 -35.68 -3.77
C GLY A 871 -8.10 -34.99 -4.08
N TYR A 872 -8.44 -33.89 -3.37
CA TYR A 872 -9.72 -33.18 -3.43
C TYR A 872 -9.63 -31.84 -4.17
N ALA A 873 -8.85 -31.79 -5.25
CA ALA A 873 -8.71 -30.58 -6.07
C ALA A 873 -10.06 -30.12 -6.66
N ASP A 874 -11.01 -31.03 -6.92
CA ASP A 874 -12.37 -30.67 -7.35
C ASP A 874 -13.17 -29.93 -6.26
N ILE A 875 -12.89 -30.20 -4.99
CA ILE A 875 -13.45 -29.46 -3.85
C ILE A 875 -12.83 -28.05 -3.79
N ALA A 876 -11.52 -27.94 -3.94
CA ALA A 876 -10.82 -26.66 -3.97
C ALA A 876 -11.36 -25.74 -5.10
N VAL A 877 -11.59 -26.29 -6.29
CA VAL A 877 -12.21 -25.54 -7.41
C VAL A 877 -13.63 -25.06 -7.06
N LYS A 878 -14.47 -25.89 -6.40
CA LYS A 878 -15.80 -25.46 -5.96
C LYS A 878 -15.75 -24.35 -4.92
N VAL A 879 -14.75 -24.34 -4.03
CA VAL A 879 -14.51 -23.23 -3.08
C VAL A 879 -14.20 -21.95 -3.84
N ILE A 880 -13.30 -22.00 -4.83
CA ILE A 880 -12.93 -20.82 -5.64
C ILE A 880 -14.14 -20.28 -6.42
N GLU A 881 -14.98 -21.15 -6.97
CA GLU A 881 -16.13 -20.75 -7.80
C GLU A 881 -17.35 -20.29 -6.99
N ASN A 882 -17.29 -20.33 -5.65
CA ASN A 882 -18.44 -20.00 -4.81
C ASN A 882 -18.69 -18.49 -4.78
N THR A 883 -19.82 -18.08 -5.34
CA THR A 883 -20.27 -16.68 -5.44
C THR A 883 -21.23 -16.26 -4.33
N GLN A 884 -21.49 -17.11 -3.34
CA GLN A 884 -22.30 -16.75 -2.19
C GLN A 884 -21.50 -15.86 -1.22
N MET A 885 -22.18 -15.09 -0.39
CA MET A 885 -21.55 -14.28 0.65
C MET A 885 -20.65 -15.17 1.54
N GLY A 886 -19.41 -14.77 1.73
CA GLY A 886 -18.34 -15.57 2.36
C GLY A 886 -17.62 -16.53 1.41
N GLY A 887 -18.00 -16.62 0.14
CA GLY A 887 -17.26 -17.33 -0.89
C GLY A 887 -16.21 -16.44 -1.53
N ILE A 888 -15.12 -17.04 -2.02
CA ILE A 888 -13.99 -16.31 -2.60
C ILE A 888 -14.39 -15.53 -3.87
N ALA A 889 -15.38 -16.00 -4.62
CA ALA A 889 -15.86 -15.33 -5.83
C ALA A 889 -17.05 -14.37 -5.56
N PHE A 890 -17.48 -14.20 -4.31
CA PHE A 890 -18.54 -13.26 -3.96
C PHE A 890 -18.19 -11.80 -4.35
N PRO A 891 -16.99 -11.28 -4.05
CA PRO A 891 -16.59 -9.93 -4.48
C PRO A 891 -16.66 -9.70 -6.00
N LEU A 892 -16.33 -10.74 -6.79
CA LEU A 892 -16.45 -10.68 -8.26
C LEU A 892 -17.92 -10.54 -8.69
N SER A 893 -18.84 -11.21 -7.98
CA SER A 893 -20.28 -11.14 -8.27
C SER A 893 -20.86 -9.77 -7.94
N MET A 894 -20.23 -9.03 -7.01
CA MET A 894 -20.54 -7.63 -6.69
C MET A 894 -19.88 -6.62 -7.62
N GLY A 895 -19.11 -7.08 -8.61
CA GLY A 895 -18.49 -6.25 -9.65
C GLY A 895 -17.12 -5.70 -9.28
N LEU A 896 -16.50 -6.18 -8.22
CA LEU A 896 -15.11 -5.82 -7.90
C LEU A 896 -14.15 -6.37 -8.95
N THR A 897 -13.11 -5.58 -9.23
CA THR A 897 -12.06 -5.88 -10.20
C THR A 897 -10.69 -6.07 -9.52
N THR A 898 -10.68 -6.09 -8.20
CA THR A 898 -9.56 -6.39 -7.29
C THR A 898 -10.09 -7.26 -6.14
N ASN A 899 -9.20 -7.83 -5.36
CA ASN A 899 -9.56 -8.58 -4.16
C ASN A 899 -9.72 -7.61 -2.97
N PRO A 900 -10.79 -7.71 -2.19
CA PRO A 900 -10.95 -6.90 -0.99
C PRO A 900 -10.15 -7.45 0.18
N GLU A 901 -10.02 -6.65 1.24
CA GLU A 901 -9.45 -7.04 2.53
C GLU A 901 -10.29 -8.12 3.24
N GLU A 902 -11.60 -8.02 3.13
CA GLU A 902 -12.57 -8.98 3.67
C GLU A 902 -13.46 -9.51 2.53
N LEU A 903 -13.68 -10.82 2.46
CA LEU A 903 -14.62 -11.39 1.47
C LEU A 903 -16.04 -10.86 1.64
N ASN A 904 -16.41 -10.51 2.88
CA ASN A 904 -17.69 -9.90 3.24
C ASN A 904 -17.63 -8.36 3.28
N ALA A 905 -16.86 -7.73 2.40
CA ALA A 905 -16.80 -6.27 2.30
C ALA A 905 -18.19 -5.61 2.09
N PHE A 906 -19.15 -6.34 1.51
CA PHE A 906 -20.55 -5.94 1.38
C PHE A 906 -21.38 -6.62 2.48
N LYS A 907 -21.65 -5.90 3.59
CA LYS A 907 -22.37 -6.41 4.77
C LYS A 907 -23.85 -6.04 4.67
N TYR A 908 -24.72 -7.04 4.67
CA TYR A 908 -26.20 -6.89 4.60
C TYR A 908 -26.86 -6.81 5.99
N THR A 909 -26.05 -6.86 7.04
CA THR A 909 -26.49 -6.74 8.44
C THR A 909 -25.70 -5.64 9.15
N ASP A 910 -26.33 -5.05 10.18
CA ASP A 910 -25.65 -4.19 11.12
C ASP A 910 -24.77 -5.03 12.11
N GLU A 911 -24.07 -4.34 12.99
CA GLU A 911 -23.20 -4.97 14.00
C GLU A 911 -23.95 -5.82 15.02
N ALA A 912 -25.24 -5.57 15.22
CA ALA A 912 -26.12 -6.37 16.06
C ALA A 912 -26.70 -7.59 15.32
N GLY A 913 -26.37 -7.78 14.04
CA GLY A 913 -26.84 -8.89 13.19
C GLY A 913 -28.21 -8.66 12.58
N ASN A 914 -28.80 -7.46 12.68
CA ASN A 914 -30.09 -7.17 12.06
C ASN A 914 -29.88 -6.85 10.56
N SER A 915 -30.71 -7.47 9.70
CA SER A 915 -30.66 -7.22 8.27
C SER A 915 -31.12 -5.79 7.95
N TYR A 916 -30.37 -5.12 7.07
CA TYR A 916 -30.83 -3.84 6.50
C TYR A 916 -32.08 -4.04 5.65
N GLU A 917 -32.98 -3.04 5.68
CA GLU A 917 -34.21 -3.08 4.90
C GLU A 917 -33.92 -2.99 3.39
N ASP A 918 -34.81 -3.55 2.59
CA ASP A 918 -34.81 -3.49 1.12
C ASP A 918 -33.53 -4.03 0.44
N GLY A 919 -32.78 -4.91 1.13
CA GLY A 919 -31.55 -5.51 0.58
C GLY A 919 -30.40 -4.52 0.46
N ARG A 920 -30.42 -3.43 1.24
CA ARG A 920 -29.29 -2.50 1.33
C ARG A 920 -28.09 -3.18 2.01
N TYR A 921 -26.94 -2.60 1.80
CA TYR A 921 -25.67 -3.09 2.35
C TYR A 921 -24.77 -1.93 2.80
N ARG A 922 -23.89 -2.26 3.73
CA ARG A 922 -22.75 -1.41 4.10
C ARG A 922 -21.51 -1.94 3.39
N VAL A 923 -20.69 -1.06 2.83
CA VAL A 923 -19.35 -1.41 2.35
C VAL A 923 -18.33 -1.09 3.44
N SER A 924 -17.38 -1.99 3.66
CA SER A 924 -16.33 -1.82 4.67
C SER A 924 -14.97 -2.30 4.15
N GLY A 925 -13.90 -1.82 4.78
CA GLY A 925 -12.53 -2.21 4.49
C GLY A 925 -12.00 -1.68 3.16
N SER A 926 -10.83 -2.14 2.82
CA SER A 926 -10.18 -1.91 1.52
C SER A 926 -10.81 -2.83 0.47
N LEU A 927 -11.03 -2.31 -0.75
CA LEU A 927 -11.49 -3.13 -1.88
C LEU A 927 -10.35 -3.54 -2.81
N ASN A 928 -9.11 -3.23 -2.42
CA ASN A 928 -7.90 -3.59 -3.16
C ASN A 928 -6.78 -3.98 -2.18
N HIS A 929 -6.78 -5.26 -1.76
CA HIS A 929 -5.80 -5.87 -0.86
C HIS A 929 -5.12 -7.06 -1.52
N ALA A 930 -3.83 -7.29 -1.24
CA ALA A 930 -3.07 -8.33 -1.91
C ALA A 930 -3.25 -9.72 -1.27
N ALA A 931 -3.54 -9.82 0.03
CA ALA A 931 -3.49 -11.07 0.78
C ALA A 931 -4.32 -12.22 0.17
N TYR A 932 -5.59 -11.95 -0.22
CA TYR A 932 -6.43 -12.96 -0.88
C TYR A 932 -5.93 -13.39 -2.27
N SER A 933 -4.98 -12.67 -2.86
CA SER A 933 -4.33 -13.13 -4.10
C SER A 933 -3.51 -14.41 -3.91
N SER A 934 -3.15 -14.72 -2.67
CA SER A 934 -2.43 -15.94 -2.27
C SER A 934 -3.09 -17.22 -2.77
N VAL A 935 -4.43 -17.26 -2.84
CA VAL A 935 -5.18 -18.43 -3.35
C VAL A 935 -4.85 -18.76 -4.80
N CYS A 936 -4.31 -17.81 -5.56
CA CYS A 936 -3.91 -18.03 -6.96
C CYS A 936 -2.54 -18.73 -7.09
N SER A 937 -1.76 -18.90 -6.02
CA SER A 937 -0.59 -19.79 -6.04
C SER A 937 -0.99 -21.23 -6.40
N PHE A 938 -2.14 -21.69 -5.88
CA PHE A 938 -2.76 -22.98 -6.21
C PHE A 938 -2.92 -23.22 -7.72
N LEU A 939 -3.16 -22.17 -8.50
CA LEU A 939 -3.33 -22.28 -9.95
C LEU A 939 -2.01 -22.72 -10.63
N PHE A 940 -0.88 -22.26 -10.11
CA PHE A 940 0.43 -22.63 -10.62
C PHE A 940 0.95 -23.94 -10.00
N THR A 941 0.87 -24.05 -8.67
CA THR A 941 1.46 -25.19 -7.94
C THR A 941 0.66 -26.48 -8.09
N ASP A 942 -0.68 -26.37 -8.22
CA ASP A 942 -1.54 -27.56 -8.21
C ASP A 942 -2.29 -27.71 -9.54
N ILE A 943 -3.01 -26.69 -10.05
CA ILE A 943 -3.77 -26.83 -11.31
C ILE A 943 -2.84 -27.04 -12.50
N LEU A 944 -1.76 -26.25 -12.65
CA LEU A 944 -0.71 -26.50 -13.64
C LEU A 944 0.32 -27.52 -13.16
N GLY A 945 0.50 -27.64 -11.84
CA GLY A 945 1.41 -28.55 -11.19
C GLY A 945 2.89 -28.18 -11.28
N ILE A 946 3.22 -26.90 -11.56
CA ILE A 946 4.59 -26.41 -11.71
C ILE A 946 5.20 -26.16 -10.32
N LYS A 947 6.13 -27.01 -9.89
CA LYS A 947 6.77 -26.92 -8.55
C LYS A 947 8.30 -27.05 -8.68
N PRO A 948 9.11 -26.17 -8.01
CA PRO A 948 10.56 -26.35 -7.96
C PRO A 948 10.95 -27.59 -7.15
N ASP A 949 12.11 -28.18 -7.42
CA ASP A 949 12.68 -29.23 -6.59
C ASP A 949 13.54 -28.61 -5.49
N GLU A 950 13.23 -28.87 -4.22
CA GLU A 950 14.04 -28.40 -3.08
C GLU A 950 15.51 -28.81 -3.16
N LYS A 951 15.81 -29.92 -3.84
CA LYS A 951 17.19 -30.42 -3.99
C LYS A 951 17.96 -29.75 -5.11
N GLN A 952 17.24 -29.20 -6.09
CA GLN A 952 17.79 -28.51 -7.26
C GLN A 952 16.92 -27.25 -7.51
N PRO A 953 17.02 -26.24 -6.59
CA PRO A 953 16.17 -25.06 -6.60
C PRO A 953 16.43 -24.20 -7.85
N GLY A 954 15.63 -23.16 -8.04
CA GLY A 954 15.72 -22.25 -9.19
C GLY A 954 15.24 -22.88 -10.49
N PHE A 955 14.52 -23.99 -10.42
CA PHE A 955 14.05 -24.76 -11.59
C PHE A 955 15.19 -25.38 -12.43
N GLU A 956 16.33 -25.68 -11.81
CA GLU A 956 17.32 -26.56 -12.43
C GLU A 956 16.72 -27.95 -12.69
N HIS A 957 15.98 -28.46 -11.69
CA HIS A 957 15.01 -29.55 -11.81
C HIS A 957 13.67 -29.09 -11.23
N PHE A 958 12.57 -29.56 -11.80
CA PHE A 958 11.22 -29.21 -11.33
C PHE A 958 10.22 -30.33 -11.60
N PHE A 959 9.06 -30.23 -10.96
CA PHE A 959 7.96 -31.15 -11.14
C PHE A 959 6.84 -30.51 -11.97
N ILE A 960 6.16 -31.30 -12.79
CA ILE A 960 4.87 -30.98 -13.39
C ILE A 960 3.90 -32.07 -12.93
N GLU A 961 3.06 -31.70 -11.94
CA GLU A 961 2.07 -32.59 -11.33
C GLU A 961 0.69 -31.95 -11.35
N PRO A 962 0.01 -31.89 -12.48
CA PRO A 962 -1.24 -31.15 -12.60
C PRO A 962 -2.42 -31.91 -11.99
N ALA A 963 -3.30 -31.17 -11.29
CA ALA A 963 -4.55 -31.67 -10.74
C ALA A 963 -5.63 -31.84 -11.82
N VAL A 964 -5.42 -32.76 -12.74
CA VAL A 964 -6.34 -33.04 -13.87
C VAL A 964 -7.70 -33.57 -13.45
N ASN A 965 -7.86 -33.92 -12.16
CA ASN A 965 -9.11 -34.33 -11.52
C ASN A 965 -9.85 -33.15 -10.86
N SER A 966 -9.43 -31.93 -11.06
CA SER A 966 -9.99 -30.70 -10.46
C SER A 966 -11.43 -30.37 -10.89
N GLY A 967 -11.97 -31.06 -11.90
CA GLY A 967 -13.31 -30.75 -12.46
C GLY A 967 -13.26 -29.72 -13.59
N LEU A 968 -12.13 -29.09 -13.84
CA LEU A 968 -11.94 -28.22 -15.00
C LEU A 968 -11.82 -29.05 -16.31
N GLU A 969 -12.30 -28.50 -17.42
CA GLU A 969 -12.18 -29.17 -18.74
C GLU A 969 -10.75 -29.06 -19.28
N TYR A 970 -10.09 -27.92 -19.06
CA TYR A 970 -8.69 -27.67 -19.41
C TYR A 970 -8.09 -26.60 -18.51
N ALA A 971 -6.77 -26.60 -18.43
CA ALA A 971 -5.98 -25.45 -17.98
C ALA A 971 -4.70 -25.34 -18.79
N SER A 972 -4.22 -24.12 -18.95
CA SER A 972 -2.97 -23.78 -19.61
C SER A 972 -2.28 -22.62 -18.92
N GLY A 973 -0.98 -22.60 -18.92
CA GLY A 973 -0.21 -21.50 -18.37
C GLY A 973 1.27 -21.62 -18.59
N SER A 974 1.99 -20.61 -18.14
CA SER A 974 3.44 -20.58 -18.22
C SER A 974 4.03 -19.86 -17.02
N TYR A 975 5.27 -20.21 -16.71
CA TYR A 975 6.11 -19.53 -15.76
C TYR A 975 7.49 -19.29 -16.37
N ARG A 976 8.01 -18.05 -16.30
CA ARG A 976 9.36 -17.70 -16.76
C ARG A 976 10.33 -17.79 -15.60
N SER A 977 11.06 -18.89 -15.50
CA SER A 977 12.15 -19.07 -14.54
C SER A 977 13.46 -18.41 -15.01
N GLY A 978 14.50 -18.43 -14.19
CA GLY A 978 15.84 -18.00 -14.56
C GLY A 978 16.45 -18.78 -15.74
N HIS A 979 15.94 -19.98 -16.04
CA HIS A 979 16.39 -20.82 -17.13
C HIS A 979 15.55 -20.67 -18.42
N GLY A 980 14.42 -19.98 -18.36
CA GLY A 980 13.51 -19.78 -19.47
C GLY A 980 12.05 -20.09 -19.14
N THR A 981 11.21 -20.14 -20.17
CA THR A 981 9.76 -20.29 -19.96
C THR A 981 9.35 -21.75 -19.90
N ILE A 982 8.77 -22.15 -18.77
CA ILE A 982 8.06 -23.43 -18.59
C ILE A 982 6.63 -23.22 -19.09
N ARG A 983 6.11 -24.11 -19.93
CA ARG A 983 4.71 -24.12 -20.38
C ARG A 983 4.06 -25.44 -20.03
N VAL A 984 2.80 -25.35 -19.60
CA VAL A 984 1.96 -26.51 -19.30
C VAL A 984 0.58 -26.27 -19.85
N SER A 985 0.02 -27.24 -20.54
CA SER A 985 -1.37 -27.26 -20.98
C SER A 985 -1.92 -28.68 -20.87
N TRP A 986 -3.10 -28.82 -20.31
CA TRP A 986 -3.75 -30.12 -20.25
C TRP A 986 -5.26 -30.03 -20.59
N ASN A 987 -5.81 -31.16 -21.10
CA ASN A 987 -7.21 -31.31 -21.44
C ASN A 987 -7.75 -32.62 -20.87
N ALA A 988 -8.75 -32.52 -19.99
CA ALA A 988 -9.31 -33.67 -19.27
C ALA A 988 -10.06 -34.65 -20.20
N ALA A 989 -10.78 -34.16 -21.21
CA ALA A 989 -11.54 -35.01 -22.15
C ALA A 989 -10.60 -35.78 -23.07
N GLU A 990 -9.52 -35.17 -23.51
CA GLU A 990 -8.50 -35.82 -24.37
C GLU A 990 -7.54 -36.66 -23.53
N LYS A 991 -7.49 -36.51 -22.22
CA LYS A 991 -6.50 -37.10 -21.30
C LYS A 991 -5.08 -36.84 -21.76
N LYS A 992 -4.84 -35.59 -22.13
CA LYS A 992 -3.58 -35.15 -22.72
C LYS A 992 -2.98 -34.00 -21.90
N ILE A 993 -1.67 -34.06 -21.70
CA ILE A 993 -0.83 -32.97 -21.23
C ILE A 993 0.26 -32.70 -22.24
N GLU A 994 0.56 -31.46 -22.49
CA GLU A 994 1.69 -31.00 -23.29
C GLU A 994 2.34 -29.80 -22.64
N GLY A 995 3.62 -29.61 -22.94
CA GLY A 995 4.36 -28.49 -22.39
C GLY A 995 5.72 -28.31 -23.00
N GLU A 996 6.45 -27.35 -22.45
CA GLU A 996 7.82 -27.00 -22.82
C GLU A 996 8.70 -26.91 -21.58
N ILE A 997 9.84 -27.56 -21.60
CA ILE A 997 10.87 -27.61 -20.60
C ILE A 997 12.04 -26.74 -21.09
N PRO A 998 12.49 -25.69 -20.35
CA PRO A 998 13.58 -24.82 -20.77
C PRO A 998 14.88 -25.55 -21.03
N GLU A 999 15.72 -24.99 -21.91
CA GLU A 999 17.04 -25.56 -22.22
C GLU A 999 17.95 -25.55 -20.98
N GLY A 1000 18.62 -26.66 -20.74
CA GLY A 1000 19.54 -26.84 -19.60
C GLY A 1000 18.87 -27.26 -18.30
N THR A 1001 17.55 -27.52 -18.30
CA THR A 1001 16.83 -28.02 -17.13
C THR A 1001 16.27 -29.43 -17.35
N THR A 1002 15.84 -30.05 -16.27
CA THR A 1002 15.15 -31.35 -16.30
C THR A 1002 13.81 -31.26 -15.56
N CYS A 1003 12.88 -32.14 -15.89
CA CYS A 1003 11.55 -32.12 -15.29
C CYS A 1003 11.06 -33.55 -15.05
N THR A 1004 10.42 -33.76 -13.89
CA THR A 1004 9.64 -34.98 -13.62
C THR A 1004 8.15 -34.67 -13.80
N VAL A 1005 7.55 -35.26 -14.83
CA VAL A 1005 6.09 -35.19 -15.07
C VAL A 1005 5.42 -36.33 -14.33
N ILE A 1006 4.50 -36.00 -13.42
CA ILE A 1006 3.71 -36.95 -12.61
C ILE A 1006 2.28 -36.95 -13.11
N LEU A 1007 1.78 -38.12 -13.49
CA LEU A 1007 0.46 -38.32 -14.06
C LEU A 1007 -0.41 -39.23 -13.18
N PRO A 1008 -1.74 -39.20 -13.31
CA PRO A 1008 -2.64 -40.06 -12.53
C PRO A 1008 -2.23 -41.54 -12.58
N GLY A 1009 -2.32 -42.23 -11.43
CA GLY A 1009 -1.95 -43.65 -11.26
C GLY A 1009 -0.47 -43.86 -11.03
N ASP A 1010 0.19 -42.94 -10.36
CA ASP A 1010 1.60 -42.98 -9.93
C ASP A 1010 2.58 -43.20 -11.09
N ARG A 1011 2.23 -42.70 -12.24
CA ARG A 1011 3.13 -42.71 -13.41
C ARG A 1011 3.98 -41.44 -13.40
N SER A 1012 5.29 -41.62 -13.34
CA SER A 1012 6.26 -40.54 -13.47
C SER A 1012 7.18 -40.76 -14.65
N GLU A 1013 7.56 -39.68 -15.31
CA GLU A 1013 8.49 -39.68 -16.42
C GLU A 1013 9.51 -38.54 -16.24
N GLU A 1014 10.79 -38.87 -16.25
CA GLU A 1014 11.85 -37.87 -16.28
C GLU A 1014 12.09 -37.41 -17.71
N LEU A 1015 12.06 -36.08 -17.92
CA LEU A 1015 12.19 -35.46 -19.22
C LEU A 1015 13.35 -34.45 -19.22
N GLU A 1016 14.05 -34.45 -20.35
CA GLU A 1016 15.03 -33.42 -20.68
C GLU A 1016 14.34 -32.20 -21.33
N ALA A 1017 15.11 -31.10 -21.50
CA ALA A 1017 14.65 -29.90 -22.17
C ALA A 1017 13.99 -30.18 -23.55
N GLY A 1018 12.91 -29.46 -23.84
CA GLY A 1018 12.17 -29.54 -25.07
C GLY A 1018 10.66 -29.65 -24.92
N ILE A 1019 9.97 -29.83 -26.02
CA ILE A 1019 8.50 -30.00 -26.03
C ILE A 1019 8.16 -31.44 -25.67
N PHE A 1020 7.23 -31.64 -24.77
CA PHE A 1020 6.72 -32.95 -24.40
C PHE A 1020 5.21 -33.07 -24.62
N VAL A 1021 4.77 -34.31 -24.82
CA VAL A 1021 3.36 -34.68 -24.87
C VAL A 1021 3.19 -36.00 -24.15
N ALA A 1022 2.30 -36.06 -23.16
CA ALA A 1022 1.98 -37.29 -22.46
C ALA A 1022 0.46 -37.49 -22.37
N SER A 1023 0.02 -38.68 -21.98
CA SER A 1023 -1.41 -39.01 -21.80
C SER A 1023 -1.59 -39.89 -20.57
N TRP A 1024 -2.74 -39.80 -19.90
CA TRP A 1024 -3.07 -40.59 -18.70
C TRP A 1024 -4.29 -41.49 -18.86
#